data_8bb9bb1c0b1f505b6477a820298b5a20
#
_entry.id   8bb9bb1c0b1f505b6477a820298b5a20
#
_cell.length_a   1.000
_cell.length_b   1.000
_cell.length_c   1.000
_cell.angle_alpha   90.00
_cell.angle_beta   90.00
_cell.angle_gamma   90.00
#
_symmetry.space_group_name_H-M   'P 1'
#
loop_
_entity.id
_entity.type
_entity.pdbx_description
1 polymer ?
#
loop_
_entity_poly.entity_id
_entity_poly.type
_entity_poly.pdbx_seq_one_letter_code
_entity_poly.pdbx_strand_id
1 'polypeptide(L)'
;MFRKFEHLDFGFVSNFEFRISSFWTSQNLFGWLCRVRNMAEIRTDGMNQVYKEKGDTWPKVLKYNYEKYGDNHRAMRYKHYGIWQPYTWKDYYLNVKYLALGLLSIGFEPGDKLLIIGDNAPQWYYAELAAQANHGASVGVYSDLIPPEIKYIAENSEARFAIVEDQEQVDKFLQIKDELPLFKKVIYWSYKGLAHSDDPVLMAYRQVLELGKKYEEEHPGLFEQNVETGKADDVCALVYTSGTTGAAPKGAVHTYRTMRTGADYRLHLDPWYENDNVVPYLPPAWMTEQWFGIGCHLLSGSILNFAEAPETQQRDTRETGPSIVSYGARLWESQAAMLQARILGADAIKRYAFRLLMPIGYKMADLKFQKKKPNLFWKILHPLANIALFRPIRVSLGLSNARICYTTGAMLSPDAFRFYHALNLPLKSLYGTTEGGALSGAKNDDICLETVGPPHKGTEVRITDEGELIYCQPGIFVGYYNDPDKTAEVLKDGWFYSGDSGFIREDGHIVFVDRVKDLIGLASGDKLAPQSIESRLRFSPYIRDAWVVAGKGRAYTSVIIIINYNNVGRWAGQRRVAYNTFAELSQKAEVYELVEQEIDRINSTLLPGSRVRKYVNLHKEFDPDEGELTRTRKLRRTFLEERYHELIDAIYADKTEVPIEARVGYRDGRMGTTKTTLNIKSVGGAAL
;
A
#
# COMPACT_ATOMS: atom_id res chain seq x y z
N MET A 1 3.04 -32.40 9.25
CA MET A 1 1.95 -32.75 8.34
C MET A 1 2.15 -32.17 6.92
N PHE A 2 3.11 -31.30 6.74
CA PHE A 2 3.53 -30.71 5.46
C PHE A 2 4.59 -31.52 4.69
N ARG A 3 5.18 -32.56 5.30
CA ARG A 3 6.27 -33.38 4.73
C ARG A 3 5.91 -34.30 3.55
N LYS A 4 4.66 -34.38 3.12
CA LYS A 4 4.24 -35.27 2.01
C LYS A 4 3.89 -34.55 0.70
N PHE A 5 4.15 -33.24 0.61
CA PHE A 5 3.98 -32.51 -0.63
C PHE A 5 5.32 -32.28 -1.40
N GLU A 6 6.39 -32.96 -0.98
CA GLU A 6 7.77 -32.73 -1.48
C GLU A 6 8.08 -33.34 -2.86
N HIS A 7 7.14 -34.01 -3.51
CA HIS A 7 7.39 -34.63 -4.82
C HIS A 7 6.49 -34.09 -5.93
N LEU A 8 6.27 -32.79 -5.98
CA LEU A 8 5.88 -32.12 -7.20
C LEU A 8 7.04 -31.26 -7.66
N ASP A 9 7.70 -31.79 -8.68
CA ASP A 9 8.89 -31.29 -9.36
C ASP A 9 8.91 -29.76 -9.52
N PHE A 10 9.66 -29.09 -8.66
CA PHE A 10 9.93 -27.64 -8.71
C PHE A 10 11.00 -27.27 -9.75
N GLY A 11 11.12 -28.08 -10.81
CA GLY A 11 12.15 -27.98 -11.83
C GLY A 11 12.19 -26.70 -12.67
N PHE A 12 11.48 -25.64 -12.29
CA PHE A 12 11.39 -24.43 -13.13
C PHE A 12 12.05 -23.16 -12.54
N VAL A 13 12.63 -23.21 -11.36
CA VAL A 13 13.29 -22.03 -10.76
C VAL A 13 14.81 -22.15 -10.70
N SER A 14 15.38 -23.29 -11.10
CA SER A 14 16.83 -23.56 -10.92
C SER A 14 17.76 -23.02 -12.01
N ASN A 15 17.27 -22.35 -13.07
CA ASN A 15 18.11 -21.86 -14.16
C ASN A 15 18.02 -20.33 -14.34
N PHE A 16 18.25 -19.55 -13.28
CA PHE A 16 18.57 -18.14 -13.43
C PHE A 16 20.10 -17.95 -13.27
N GLU A 17 20.85 -18.33 -14.31
CA GLU A 17 22.20 -17.79 -14.50
C GLU A 17 22.09 -16.34 -14.97
N PHE A 18 22.60 -15.42 -14.15
CA PHE A 18 22.85 -14.03 -14.56
C PHE A 18 23.95 -14.02 -15.65
N ARG A 19 23.56 -14.11 -16.91
CA ARG A 19 24.43 -13.72 -18.03
C ARG A 19 24.19 -12.26 -18.37
N ILE A 20 25.05 -11.40 -17.83
CA ILE A 20 25.28 -10.07 -18.41
C ILE A 20 26.08 -10.30 -19.71
N SER A 21 25.38 -10.45 -20.84
CA SER A 21 26.02 -10.44 -22.16
C SER A 21 25.88 -9.06 -22.78
N SER A 22 27.04 -8.46 -23.00
CA SER A 22 27.32 -7.27 -23.79
C SER A 22 26.56 -7.24 -25.11
N PHE A 23 25.61 -6.32 -25.26
CA PHE A 23 25.14 -5.83 -26.54
C PHE A 23 25.13 -4.31 -26.55
N TRP A 24 26.27 -3.74 -26.88
CA TRP A 24 26.41 -2.34 -27.21
C TRP A 24 26.95 -2.20 -28.64
N THR A 25 26.10 -1.84 -29.58
CA THR A 25 26.49 -1.00 -30.73
C THR A 25 25.25 -0.32 -31.35
N SER A 26 25.37 0.99 -31.56
CA SER A 26 24.63 1.81 -32.53
C SER A 26 23.15 2.16 -32.28
N GLN A 27 22.81 2.82 -31.17
CA GLN A 27 21.55 3.61 -31.07
C GLN A 27 21.69 4.94 -30.35
N ASN A 28 22.86 5.55 -30.34
CA ASN A 28 23.14 6.76 -29.58
C ASN A 28 22.73 8.08 -30.27
N LEU A 29 21.95 8.10 -31.35
CA LEU A 29 21.60 9.39 -32.01
C LEU A 29 20.10 9.70 -32.10
N PHE A 30 19.20 8.79 -31.76
CA PHE A 30 17.75 9.04 -31.79
C PHE A 30 17.14 9.42 -30.44
N GLY A 31 17.83 9.21 -29.35
CA GLY A 31 17.34 9.43 -27.98
C GLY A 31 17.17 10.90 -27.58
N TRP A 32 17.72 11.85 -28.33
CA TRP A 32 17.65 13.29 -27.98
C TRP A 32 16.42 14.00 -28.56
N LEU A 33 15.56 13.33 -29.33
CA LEU A 33 14.35 13.88 -29.92
C LEU A 33 13.02 13.41 -29.29
N CYS A 34 13.04 12.50 -28.30
CA CYS A 34 11.90 12.30 -27.37
C CYS A 34 11.80 13.45 -26.38
N ARG A 35 11.91 14.59 -26.88
CA ARG A 35 11.92 15.87 -26.22
C ARG A 35 10.52 16.27 -25.82
N VAL A 36 10.46 16.96 -24.75
CA VAL A 36 9.36 17.72 -24.15
C VAL A 36 8.29 18.22 -25.15
N ARG A 37 8.59 18.36 -26.42
CA ARG A 37 7.66 18.80 -27.46
C ARG A 37 6.80 17.68 -28.06
N ASN A 38 7.22 16.38 -28.01
CA ASN A 38 6.43 15.25 -28.50
C ASN A 38 5.67 14.52 -27.40
N MET A 39 5.91 14.80 -26.12
CA MET A 39 5.08 14.29 -25.03
C MET A 39 3.64 14.83 -25.07
N ALA A 40 3.44 16.01 -25.63
CA ALA A 40 2.11 16.58 -25.89
C ALA A 40 1.36 15.89 -27.06
N GLU A 41 2.07 15.13 -27.90
CA GLU A 41 1.52 14.44 -29.08
C GLU A 41 1.56 12.91 -28.98
N ILE A 42 1.87 12.31 -27.84
CA ILE A 42 1.55 10.88 -27.63
C ILE A 42 0.03 10.80 -27.74
N ARG A 43 -0.43 10.34 -28.88
CA ARG A 43 -1.80 10.29 -29.32
C ARG A 43 -2.68 9.64 -28.25
N THR A 44 -3.31 10.49 -27.46
CA THR A 44 -4.34 10.21 -26.48
C THR A 44 -5.72 10.24 -27.15
N ASP A 45 -5.88 9.71 -28.38
CA ASP A 45 -7.14 9.86 -29.10
C ASP A 45 -8.35 9.41 -28.27
N GLY A 46 -8.22 8.34 -27.48
CA GLY A 46 -9.24 7.93 -26.53
C GLY A 46 -9.30 8.78 -25.25
N MET A 47 -8.15 9.23 -24.74
CA MET A 47 -8.08 10.11 -23.55
C MET A 47 -8.64 11.50 -23.86
N ASN A 48 -8.32 12.06 -25.02
CA ASN A 48 -8.85 13.35 -25.45
C ASN A 48 -10.37 13.38 -25.54
N GLN A 49 -11.02 12.27 -25.89
CA GLN A 49 -12.50 12.21 -25.91
C GLN A 49 -13.08 12.25 -24.50
N VAL A 50 -12.52 11.50 -23.54
CA VAL A 50 -12.97 11.50 -22.14
C VAL A 50 -12.71 12.85 -21.46
N TYR A 51 -11.60 13.54 -21.80
CA TYR A 51 -11.36 14.91 -21.34
C TYR A 51 -12.42 15.89 -21.85
N LYS A 52 -12.81 15.77 -23.12
CA LYS A 52 -13.86 16.63 -23.71
C LYS A 52 -15.23 16.37 -23.12
N GLU A 53 -15.54 15.12 -22.77
CA GLU A 53 -16.85 14.74 -22.25
C GLU A 53 -17.02 14.99 -20.75
N LYS A 54 -16.01 14.66 -19.94
CA LYS A 54 -16.10 14.67 -18.46
C LYS A 54 -15.35 15.79 -17.78
N GLY A 55 -14.56 16.58 -18.51
CA GLY A 55 -13.71 17.62 -17.94
C GLY A 55 -12.28 17.14 -17.62
N ASP A 56 -11.39 18.06 -17.39
CA ASP A 56 -9.94 17.86 -17.22
C ASP A 56 -9.45 18.00 -15.77
N THR A 57 -10.34 18.39 -14.84
CA THR A 57 -10.09 18.48 -13.40
C THR A 57 -11.10 17.62 -12.62
N TRP A 58 -10.77 17.22 -11.39
CA TRP A 58 -11.70 16.43 -10.57
C TRP A 58 -12.99 17.16 -10.22
N PRO A 59 -13.00 18.47 -9.88
CA PRO A 59 -14.23 19.21 -9.69
C PRO A 59 -15.16 19.24 -10.93
N LYS A 60 -14.59 19.34 -12.15
CA LYS A 60 -15.39 19.23 -13.39
C LYS A 60 -15.97 17.83 -13.58
N VAL A 61 -15.22 16.79 -13.29
CA VAL A 61 -15.70 15.41 -13.37
C VAL A 61 -16.82 15.17 -12.33
N LEU A 62 -16.71 15.73 -11.12
CA LEU A 62 -17.77 15.68 -10.12
C LEU A 62 -19.03 16.40 -10.62
N LYS A 63 -18.92 17.59 -11.22
CA LYS A 63 -20.04 18.32 -11.81
C LYS A 63 -20.72 17.51 -12.92
N TYR A 64 -19.94 16.93 -13.83
CA TYR A 64 -20.45 16.02 -14.87
C TYR A 64 -21.25 14.85 -14.28
N ASN A 65 -20.73 14.20 -13.22
CA ASN A 65 -21.43 13.09 -12.56
C ASN A 65 -22.71 13.55 -11.86
N TYR A 66 -22.69 14.72 -11.22
CA TYR A 66 -23.90 15.33 -10.66
C TYR A 66 -24.96 15.59 -11.73
N GLU A 67 -24.60 16.18 -12.86
CA GLU A 67 -25.53 16.47 -13.97
C GLU A 67 -26.08 15.17 -14.61
N LYS A 68 -25.22 14.13 -14.71
CA LYS A 68 -25.58 12.85 -15.30
C LYS A 68 -26.48 12.00 -14.39
N TYR A 69 -26.16 11.94 -13.12
CA TYR A 69 -26.74 10.95 -12.19
C TYR A 69 -27.70 11.59 -11.16
N GLY A 70 -27.41 12.79 -10.68
CA GLY A 70 -28.22 13.48 -9.68
C GLY A 70 -28.51 12.63 -8.45
N ASP A 71 -29.82 12.50 -8.14
CA ASP A 71 -30.32 11.64 -7.06
C ASP A 71 -30.52 10.17 -7.48
N ASN A 72 -30.41 9.86 -8.77
CA ASN A 72 -30.78 8.56 -9.32
C ASN A 72 -29.71 7.48 -9.11
N HIS A 73 -28.47 7.86 -8.78
CA HIS A 73 -27.37 6.93 -8.57
C HIS A 73 -26.56 7.29 -7.33
N ARG A 74 -26.14 6.27 -6.60
CA ARG A 74 -25.31 6.41 -5.39
C ARG A 74 -23.87 6.66 -5.80
N ALA A 75 -23.25 7.68 -5.24
CA ALA A 75 -21.82 7.89 -5.31
C ALA A 75 -21.08 7.13 -4.20
N MET A 76 -21.65 7.18 -3.00
CA MET A 76 -20.99 6.67 -1.79
C MET A 76 -21.99 6.01 -0.84
N ARG A 77 -21.49 5.16 0.04
CA ARG A 77 -22.16 4.72 1.27
C ARG A 77 -21.19 4.83 2.43
N TYR A 78 -21.66 5.28 3.57
CA TYR A 78 -20.89 5.31 4.80
C TYR A 78 -21.62 4.54 5.89
N LYS A 79 -20.95 3.64 6.57
CA LYS A 79 -21.58 2.88 7.65
C LYS A 79 -21.48 3.65 8.94
N HIS A 80 -22.62 3.83 9.60
CA HIS A 80 -22.71 4.55 10.86
C HIS A 80 -23.74 3.88 11.77
N TYR A 81 -23.37 3.60 13.01
CA TYR A 81 -24.19 2.79 13.95
C TYR A 81 -24.71 1.48 13.33
N GLY A 82 -23.85 0.79 12.59
CA GLY A 82 -24.18 -0.47 11.91
C GLY A 82 -25.06 -0.35 10.66
N ILE A 83 -25.45 0.85 10.25
CA ILE A 83 -26.38 1.10 9.13
C ILE A 83 -25.63 1.82 8.00
N TRP A 84 -25.76 1.29 6.77
CA TRP A 84 -25.22 1.91 5.57
C TRP A 84 -26.04 3.11 5.13
N GLN A 85 -25.49 4.32 5.26
CA GLN A 85 -26.08 5.58 4.81
C GLN A 85 -25.66 5.82 3.36
N PRO A 86 -26.60 5.93 2.41
CA PRO A 86 -26.28 6.24 1.03
C PRO A 86 -26.10 7.76 0.83
N TYR A 87 -25.18 8.13 -0.06
CA TYR A 87 -25.00 9.48 -0.58
C TYR A 87 -25.04 9.41 -2.11
N THR A 88 -25.91 10.25 -2.71
CA THR A 88 -26.06 10.38 -4.15
C THR A 88 -24.95 11.26 -4.75
N TRP A 89 -24.84 11.31 -6.07
CA TRP A 89 -23.93 12.26 -6.74
C TRP A 89 -24.32 13.71 -6.48
N LYS A 90 -25.61 13.99 -6.25
CA LYS A 90 -26.07 15.30 -5.82
C LYS A 90 -25.62 15.62 -4.40
N ASP A 91 -25.73 14.68 -3.46
CA ASP A 91 -25.22 14.88 -2.10
C ASP A 91 -23.72 15.16 -2.13
N TYR A 92 -22.96 14.41 -2.92
CA TYR A 92 -21.53 14.61 -3.08
C TYR A 92 -21.23 16.02 -3.61
N TYR A 93 -21.85 16.41 -4.71
CA TYR A 93 -21.65 17.73 -5.31
C TYR A 93 -22.00 18.86 -4.36
N LEU A 94 -23.16 18.80 -3.68
CA LEU A 94 -23.60 19.86 -2.77
C LEU A 94 -22.72 19.97 -1.53
N ASN A 95 -22.24 18.85 -0.97
CA ASN A 95 -21.27 18.89 0.13
C ASN A 95 -19.95 19.55 -0.29
N VAL A 96 -19.42 19.21 -1.45
CA VAL A 96 -18.21 19.85 -2.01
C VAL A 96 -18.46 21.34 -2.25
N LYS A 97 -19.59 21.71 -2.86
CA LYS A 97 -19.95 23.09 -3.15
C LYS A 97 -20.00 23.95 -1.89
N TYR A 98 -20.79 23.54 -0.91
CA TYR A 98 -20.94 24.34 0.31
C TYR A 98 -19.66 24.35 1.16
N LEU A 99 -18.87 23.27 1.15
CA LEU A 99 -17.57 23.27 1.80
C LEU A 99 -16.58 24.23 1.11
N ALA A 100 -16.53 24.22 -0.22
CA ALA A 100 -15.66 25.11 -0.99
C ALA A 100 -16.00 26.59 -0.74
N LEU A 101 -17.28 26.95 -0.83
CA LEU A 101 -17.75 28.31 -0.56
C LEU A 101 -17.54 28.71 0.92
N GLY A 102 -17.72 27.77 1.85
CA GLY A 102 -17.43 27.98 3.26
C GLY A 102 -15.94 28.24 3.51
N LEU A 103 -15.05 27.53 2.84
CA LEU A 103 -13.61 27.78 2.91
C LEU A 103 -13.26 29.20 2.40
N LEU A 104 -13.85 29.65 1.28
CA LEU A 104 -13.67 31.01 0.79
C LEU A 104 -14.14 32.04 1.83
N SER A 105 -15.29 31.82 2.48
CA SER A 105 -15.84 32.77 3.47
C SER A 105 -14.96 32.94 4.70
N ILE A 106 -14.11 31.95 5.02
CA ILE A 106 -13.14 32.04 6.11
C ILE A 106 -11.73 32.40 5.66
N GLY A 107 -11.58 32.81 4.38
CA GLY A 107 -10.32 33.36 3.84
C GLY A 107 -9.38 32.33 3.23
N PHE A 108 -9.89 31.22 2.69
CA PHE A 108 -9.15 30.36 1.78
C PHE A 108 -8.98 31.06 0.43
N GLU A 109 -7.78 31.06 -0.12
CA GLU A 109 -7.41 31.77 -1.34
C GLU A 109 -6.86 30.79 -2.40
N PRO A 110 -6.93 31.13 -3.71
CA PRO A 110 -6.30 30.34 -4.75
C PRO A 110 -4.80 30.10 -4.46
N GLY A 111 -4.36 28.86 -4.59
CA GLY A 111 -2.98 28.44 -4.27
C GLY A 111 -2.77 27.99 -2.82
N ASP A 112 -3.74 28.20 -1.93
CA ASP A 112 -3.68 27.66 -0.56
C ASP A 112 -3.63 26.12 -0.54
N LYS A 113 -3.06 25.60 0.52
CA LYS A 113 -3.00 24.16 0.78
C LYS A 113 -3.89 23.84 1.97
N LEU A 114 -4.66 22.77 1.82
CA LEU A 114 -5.55 22.24 2.85
C LEU A 114 -4.99 20.92 3.37
N LEU A 115 -4.57 20.86 4.63
CA LEU A 115 -4.25 19.59 5.28
C LEU A 115 -5.52 18.79 5.50
N ILE A 116 -5.49 17.49 5.23
CA ILE A 116 -6.62 16.60 5.48
C ILE A 116 -6.12 15.39 6.27
N ILE A 117 -6.67 15.18 7.48
CA ILE A 117 -6.23 14.14 8.41
C ILE A 117 -7.41 13.33 8.92
N GLY A 118 -7.40 12.04 8.69
CA GLY A 118 -8.42 11.11 9.16
C GLY A 118 -8.42 9.83 8.36
N ASP A 119 -9.34 8.94 8.71
CA ASP A 119 -9.55 7.68 8.02
C ASP A 119 -10.42 7.86 6.76
N ASN A 120 -10.63 6.78 6.02
CA ASN A 120 -11.48 6.80 4.83
C ASN A 120 -12.94 7.13 5.21
N ALA A 121 -13.37 8.34 4.87
CA ALA A 121 -14.73 8.85 5.10
C ALA A 121 -15.15 9.82 3.97
N PRO A 122 -16.45 10.00 3.70
CA PRO A 122 -16.91 10.94 2.70
C PRO A 122 -16.34 12.35 2.86
N GLN A 123 -16.18 12.82 4.10
CA GLN A 123 -15.67 14.15 4.45
C GLN A 123 -14.25 14.38 3.93
N TRP A 124 -13.39 13.36 3.92
CA TRP A 124 -12.07 13.45 3.31
C TRP A 124 -12.18 13.84 1.83
N TYR A 125 -13.01 13.11 1.08
CA TYR A 125 -13.19 13.29 -0.37
C TYR A 125 -13.85 14.64 -0.68
N TYR A 126 -14.79 15.08 0.18
CA TYR A 126 -15.38 16.40 0.08
C TYR A 126 -14.35 17.51 0.29
N ALA A 127 -13.51 17.36 1.31
CA ALA A 127 -12.47 18.34 1.65
C ALA A 127 -11.44 18.51 0.52
N GLU A 128 -11.00 17.41 -0.07
CA GLU A 128 -10.05 17.43 -1.18
C GLU A 128 -10.63 18.17 -2.40
N LEU A 129 -11.82 17.78 -2.84
CA LEU A 129 -12.44 18.42 -4.00
C LEU A 129 -12.86 19.87 -3.73
N ALA A 130 -13.19 20.21 -2.49
CA ALA A 130 -13.51 21.59 -2.11
C ALA A 130 -12.30 22.53 -2.19
N ALA A 131 -11.13 22.09 -1.70
CA ALA A 131 -9.89 22.84 -1.88
C ALA A 131 -9.54 23.02 -3.36
N GLN A 132 -9.63 21.93 -4.12
CA GLN A 132 -9.36 21.91 -5.56
C GLN A 132 -10.31 22.77 -6.37
N ALA A 133 -11.60 22.83 -6.01
CA ALA A 133 -12.59 23.69 -6.67
C ALA A 133 -12.29 25.19 -6.47
N ASN A 134 -11.56 25.54 -5.42
CA ASN A 134 -11.08 26.91 -5.13
C ASN A 134 -9.65 27.15 -5.63
N HIS A 135 -9.15 26.36 -6.59
CA HIS A 135 -7.77 26.45 -7.10
C HIS A 135 -6.68 26.26 -6.05
N GLY A 136 -6.99 25.57 -4.94
CA GLY A 136 -6.04 25.14 -3.95
C GLY A 136 -5.59 23.70 -4.17
N ALA A 137 -4.69 23.23 -3.30
CA ALA A 137 -4.20 21.87 -3.32
C ALA A 137 -4.51 21.13 -2.00
N SER A 138 -4.87 19.84 -2.10
CA SER A 138 -4.98 18.96 -0.95
C SER A 138 -3.59 18.50 -0.49
N VAL A 139 -3.44 18.34 0.82
CA VAL A 139 -2.25 17.77 1.47
C VAL A 139 -2.73 16.66 2.39
N GLY A 140 -2.72 15.43 1.88
CA GLY A 140 -3.09 14.26 2.66
C GLY A 140 -2.05 13.94 3.73
N VAL A 141 -2.50 13.78 4.97
CA VAL A 141 -1.65 13.48 6.12
C VAL A 141 -2.16 12.20 6.80
N TYR A 142 -1.26 11.31 7.19
CA TYR A 142 -1.63 10.07 7.88
C TYR A 142 -2.16 10.38 9.29
N SER A 143 -3.24 9.72 9.68
CA SER A 143 -3.89 9.92 10.99
C SER A 143 -3.03 9.47 12.18
N ASP A 144 -2.05 8.61 11.96
CA ASP A 144 -1.13 8.10 12.98
C ASP A 144 0.15 8.93 13.16
N LEU A 145 0.30 10.09 12.46
CA LEU A 145 1.44 10.98 12.67
C LEU A 145 1.39 11.65 14.03
N ILE A 146 2.56 11.84 14.62
CA ILE A 146 2.74 12.60 15.87
C ILE A 146 2.80 14.11 15.61
N PRO A 147 2.52 14.97 16.60
CA PRO A 147 2.47 16.42 16.43
C PRO A 147 3.69 17.04 15.72
N PRO A 148 4.95 16.67 16.03
CA PRO A 148 6.13 17.22 15.34
C PRO A 148 6.17 16.88 13.84
N GLU A 149 5.69 15.70 13.44
CA GLU A 149 5.63 15.32 12.02
C GLU A 149 4.54 16.11 11.27
N ILE A 150 3.38 16.33 11.92
CA ILE A 150 2.30 17.17 11.38
C ILE A 150 2.79 18.61 11.22
N LYS A 151 3.46 19.16 12.25
CA LYS A 151 4.07 20.49 12.21
C LYS A 151 4.98 20.65 10.99
N TYR A 152 5.91 19.70 10.81
CA TYR A 152 6.82 19.74 9.67
C TYR A 152 6.07 19.79 8.33
N ILE A 153 5.04 18.97 8.16
CA ILE A 153 4.25 18.95 6.91
C ILE A 153 3.49 20.27 6.74
N ALA A 154 2.90 20.81 7.81
CA ALA A 154 2.19 22.10 7.77
C ALA A 154 3.10 23.25 7.37
N GLU A 155 4.30 23.33 7.96
CA GLU A 155 5.31 24.34 7.65
C GLU A 155 5.85 24.18 6.21
N ASN A 156 6.27 22.96 5.84
CA ASN A 156 6.86 22.70 4.53
C ASN A 156 5.85 22.92 3.39
N SER A 157 4.57 22.57 3.58
CA SER A 157 3.51 22.80 2.59
C SER A 157 2.98 24.23 2.60
N GLU A 158 3.33 25.04 3.60
CA GLU A 158 2.75 26.37 3.83
C GLU A 158 1.22 26.32 3.97
N ALA A 159 0.70 25.27 4.56
CA ALA A 159 -0.73 25.10 4.72
C ALA A 159 -1.29 26.07 5.77
N ARG A 160 -2.45 26.67 5.46
CA ARG A 160 -3.13 27.65 6.31
C ARG A 160 -4.38 27.08 6.98
N PHE A 161 -4.87 25.94 6.52
CA PHE A 161 -6.10 25.29 6.95
C PHE A 161 -5.91 23.78 7.13
N ALA A 162 -6.65 23.20 8.08
CA ALA A 162 -6.79 21.75 8.16
C ALA A 162 -8.25 21.35 8.27
N ILE A 163 -8.59 20.19 7.68
CA ILE A 163 -9.83 19.47 7.95
C ILE A 163 -9.44 18.13 8.56
N VAL A 164 -9.89 17.87 9.78
CA VAL A 164 -9.46 16.73 10.58
C VAL A 164 -10.66 15.91 11.06
N GLU A 165 -10.43 14.63 11.33
CA GLU A 165 -11.51 13.74 11.70
C GLU A 165 -12.08 14.01 13.08
N ASP A 166 -11.32 13.81 14.12
CA ASP A 166 -11.80 13.65 15.49
C ASP A 166 -10.99 14.42 16.54
N GLN A 167 -11.33 14.19 17.80
CA GLN A 167 -10.64 14.81 18.93
C GLN A 167 -9.14 14.49 18.93
N GLU A 168 -8.74 13.26 18.60
CA GLU A 168 -7.31 12.92 18.60
C GLU A 168 -6.52 13.82 17.64
N GLN A 169 -7.04 14.02 16.44
CA GLN A 169 -6.39 14.87 15.45
C GLN A 169 -6.43 16.35 15.84
N VAL A 170 -7.55 16.81 16.43
CA VAL A 170 -7.66 18.17 17.00
C VAL A 170 -6.62 18.41 18.08
N ASP A 171 -6.49 17.48 19.04
CA ASP A 171 -5.55 17.59 20.16
C ASP A 171 -4.08 17.64 19.67
N LYS A 172 -3.75 16.95 18.59
CA LYS A 172 -2.42 17.07 17.93
C LYS A 172 -2.16 18.50 17.42
N PHE A 173 -3.15 19.13 16.79
CA PHE A 173 -3.02 20.52 16.34
C PHE A 173 -2.96 21.51 17.49
N LEU A 174 -3.74 21.33 18.54
CA LEU A 174 -3.70 22.20 19.71
C LEU A 174 -2.34 22.22 20.41
N GLN A 175 -1.58 21.11 20.32
CA GLN A 175 -0.21 21.04 20.86
C GLN A 175 0.80 21.88 20.05
N ILE A 176 0.56 22.13 18.77
CA ILE A 176 1.53 22.78 17.85
C ILE A 176 1.03 24.11 17.30
N LYS A 177 -0.20 24.53 17.58
CA LYS A 177 -0.83 25.72 16.97
C LYS A 177 -0.02 27.00 17.16
N ASP A 178 0.58 27.19 18.32
CA ASP A 178 1.35 28.39 18.64
C ASP A 178 2.69 28.45 17.87
N GLU A 179 3.10 27.33 17.32
CA GLU A 179 4.30 27.20 16.48
C GLU A 179 3.97 27.31 14.98
N LEU A 180 2.69 27.47 14.59
CA LEU A 180 2.23 27.57 13.20
C LEU A 180 1.61 28.94 12.90
N PRO A 181 2.40 30.01 12.77
CA PRO A 181 1.90 31.39 12.67
C PRO A 181 1.04 31.67 11.43
N LEU A 182 1.18 30.91 10.36
CA LEU A 182 0.37 31.06 9.15
C LEU A 182 -0.99 30.36 9.24
N PHE A 183 -1.18 29.50 10.25
CA PHE A 183 -2.34 28.62 10.35
C PHE A 183 -3.58 29.39 10.82
N LYS A 184 -4.69 29.26 10.09
CA LYS A 184 -5.92 30.03 10.34
C LYS A 184 -7.00 29.23 11.07
N LYS A 185 -7.30 28.01 10.59
CA LYS A 185 -8.41 27.21 11.11
C LYS A 185 -8.14 25.71 11.03
N VAL A 186 -8.58 25.00 12.06
CA VAL A 186 -8.72 23.54 12.13
C VAL A 186 -10.20 23.20 12.14
N ILE A 187 -10.69 22.53 11.10
CA ILE A 187 -12.07 22.17 10.90
C ILE A 187 -12.22 20.68 11.21
N TYR A 188 -13.15 20.29 12.10
CA TYR A 188 -13.35 18.90 12.49
C TYR A 188 -14.73 18.37 12.10
N TRP A 189 -14.80 17.10 11.62
CA TRP A 189 -16.07 16.50 11.19
C TRP A 189 -16.69 15.52 12.20
N SER A 190 -15.94 14.94 13.13
CA SER A 190 -16.47 14.16 14.24
C SER A 190 -16.61 15.06 15.47
N TYR A 191 -17.83 15.09 16.04
CA TYR A 191 -18.15 15.98 17.16
C TYR A 191 -17.95 15.33 18.53
N LYS A 192 -17.60 14.04 18.55
CA LYS A 192 -17.41 13.28 19.79
C LYS A 192 -16.22 13.85 20.56
N GLY A 193 -16.47 14.24 21.81
CA GLY A 193 -15.45 14.84 22.69
C GLY A 193 -15.19 16.35 22.48
N LEU A 194 -15.70 16.95 21.40
CA LEU A 194 -15.43 18.35 21.02
C LEU A 194 -16.59 19.32 21.27
N ALA A 195 -17.65 18.89 21.95
CA ALA A 195 -18.87 19.70 22.14
C ALA A 195 -18.66 21.00 22.94
N HIS A 196 -17.58 21.10 23.72
CA HIS A 196 -17.26 22.25 24.60
C HIS A 196 -15.88 22.83 24.29
N SER A 197 -15.39 22.67 23.08
CA SER A 197 -14.09 23.24 22.69
C SER A 197 -14.30 24.66 22.18
N ASP A 198 -13.82 25.66 22.97
CA ASP A 198 -13.99 27.10 22.66
C ASP A 198 -12.72 27.74 22.04
N ASP A 199 -11.74 26.93 21.59
CA ASP A 199 -10.53 27.47 20.98
C ASP A 199 -10.86 28.16 19.64
N PRO A 200 -10.47 29.44 19.45
CA PRO A 200 -10.82 30.21 18.25
C PRO A 200 -10.23 29.63 16.96
N VAL A 201 -9.20 28.79 17.03
CA VAL A 201 -8.65 28.12 15.85
C VAL A 201 -9.57 27.00 15.34
N LEU A 202 -10.42 26.44 16.21
CA LEU A 202 -11.30 25.33 15.90
C LEU A 202 -12.63 25.80 15.26
N MET A 203 -13.12 25.00 14.32
CA MET A 203 -14.42 25.21 13.70
C MET A 203 -15.08 23.87 13.36
N ALA A 204 -16.36 23.73 13.67
CA ALA A 204 -17.09 22.51 13.32
C ALA A 204 -17.39 22.49 11.80
N TYR A 205 -17.23 21.32 11.18
CA TYR A 205 -17.49 21.12 9.74
C TYR A 205 -18.87 21.64 9.31
N ARG A 206 -19.91 21.41 10.12
CA ARG A 206 -21.26 21.91 9.84
C ARG A 206 -21.34 23.44 9.79
N GLN A 207 -20.57 24.13 10.63
CA GLN A 207 -20.53 25.60 10.60
C GLN A 207 -19.96 26.10 9.26
N VAL A 208 -18.92 25.43 8.77
CA VAL A 208 -18.33 25.78 7.46
C VAL A 208 -19.33 25.57 6.32
N LEU A 209 -20.10 24.47 6.35
CA LEU A 209 -21.16 24.23 5.36
C LEU A 209 -22.26 25.31 5.41
N GLU A 210 -22.70 25.73 6.60
CA GLU A 210 -23.70 26.80 6.75
C GLU A 210 -23.16 28.17 6.29
N LEU A 211 -21.89 28.45 6.56
CA LEU A 211 -21.23 29.65 5.99
C LEU A 211 -21.19 29.58 4.46
N GLY A 212 -20.91 28.40 3.89
CA GLY A 212 -20.89 28.21 2.44
C GLY A 212 -22.26 28.44 1.78
N LYS A 213 -23.36 28.00 2.42
CA LYS A 213 -24.71 28.29 1.93
C LYS A 213 -25.00 29.78 1.91
N LYS A 214 -24.65 30.50 2.97
CA LYS A 214 -24.82 31.98 3.02
C LYS A 214 -23.93 32.67 1.98
N TYR A 215 -22.69 32.20 1.83
CA TYR A 215 -21.77 32.78 0.84
C TYR A 215 -22.28 32.59 -0.60
N GLU A 216 -22.96 31.49 -0.89
CA GLU A 216 -23.64 31.28 -2.19
C GLU A 216 -24.77 32.29 -2.45
N GLU A 217 -25.58 32.64 -1.42
CA GLU A 217 -26.60 33.65 -1.54
C GLU A 217 -26.05 35.04 -1.91
N GLU A 218 -24.85 35.36 -1.37
CA GLU A 218 -24.15 36.61 -1.63
C GLU A 218 -23.35 36.56 -2.95
N HIS A 219 -22.92 35.40 -3.41
CA HIS A 219 -22.06 35.19 -4.60
C HIS A 219 -22.59 34.05 -5.49
N PRO A 220 -23.82 34.21 -6.05
CA PRO A 220 -24.44 33.13 -6.81
C PRO A 220 -23.63 32.76 -8.07
N GLY A 221 -23.41 31.46 -8.25
CA GLY A 221 -22.68 30.94 -9.41
C GLY A 221 -21.13 30.97 -9.29
N LEU A 222 -20.58 31.48 -8.18
CA LEU A 222 -19.13 31.56 -7.99
C LEU A 222 -18.47 30.18 -7.97
N PHE A 223 -19.09 29.19 -7.32
CA PHE A 223 -18.56 27.83 -7.29
C PHE A 223 -18.44 27.24 -8.70
N GLU A 224 -19.49 27.35 -9.49
CA GLU A 224 -19.51 26.85 -10.88
C GLU A 224 -18.47 27.57 -11.74
N GLN A 225 -18.29 28.86 -11.55
CA GLN A 225 -17.27 29.67 -12.24
C GLN A 225 -15.85 29.17 -11.87
N ASN A 226 -15.56 28.95 -10.59
CA ASN A 226 -14.27 28.44 -10.13
C ASN A 226 -14.00 27.05 -10.71
N VAL A 227 -14.99 26.15 -10.69
CA VAL A 227 -14.88 24.81 -11.29
C VAL A 227 -14.52 24.90 -12.78
N GLU A 228 -15.19 25.77 -13.55
CA GLU A 228 -14.95 25.86 -15.00
C GLU A 228 -13.59 26.46 -15.37
N THR A 229 -13.03 27.33 -14.53
CA THR A 229 -11.75 28.00 -14.79
C THR A 229 -10.52 27.11 -14.48
N GLY A 230 -10.67 26.02 -13.72
CA GLY A 230 -9.61 25.06 -13.43
C GLY A 230 -9.05 24.38 -14.69
N LYS A 231 -7.77 24.03 -14.68
CA LYS A 231 -7.03 23.46 -15.83
C LYS A 231 -6.31 22.17 -15.45
N ALA A 232 -6.08 21.32 -16.44
CA ALA A 232 -5.38 20.04 -16.26
C ALA A 232 -3.98 20.18 -15.62
N ASP A 233 -3.31 21.29 -15.85
CA ASP A 233 -1.95 21.55 -15.36
C ASP A 233 -1.92 22.29 -14.02
N ASP A 234 -3.08 22.64 -13.45
CA ASP A 234 -3.14 23.22 -12.11
C ASP A 234 -2.72 22.18 -11.06
N VAL A 235 -1.98 22.63 -10.04
CA VAL A 235 -1.58 21.79 -8.92
C VAL A 235 -2.83 21.43 -8.11
N CYS A 236 -3.07 20.13 -7.92
CA CYS A 236 -4.24 19.65 -7.20
C CYS A 236 -3.91 18.96 -5.87
N ALA A 237 -2.70 18.42 -5.72
CA ALA A 237 -2.30 17.73 -4.50
C ALA A 237 -0.79 17.78 -4.25
N LEU A 238 -0.41 17.82 -2.97
CA LEU A 238 0.92 17.50 -2.49
C LEU A 238 0.86 16.18 -1.74
N VAL A 239 1.55 15.16 -2.25
CA VAL A 239 1.56 13.82 -1.63
C VAL A 239 2.89 13.61 -0.92
N TYR A 240 2.85 13.56 0.42
CA TYR A 240 4.05 13.38 1.22
C TYR A 240 4.51 11.94 1.26
N THR A 241 5.78 11.72 0.92
CA THR A 241 6.40 10.40 0.94
C THR A 241 7.29 10.27 2.17
N SER A 242 7.11 9.17 2.93
CA SER A 242 7.99 8.86 4.06
C SER A 242 9.35 8.40 3.53
N GLY A 243 10.40 9.22 3.72
CA GLY A 243 11.76 8.79 3.43
C GLY A 243 12.12 7.50 4.18
N THR A 244 12.52 6.45 3.47
CA THR A 244 12.97 5.17 4.09
C THR A 244 14.28 5.31 4.86
N THR A 245 14.97 6.45 4.76
CA THR A 245 16.31 6.72 5.31
C THR A 245 16.33 7.60 6.55
N GLY A 246 15.17 7.87 7.18
CA GLY A 246 15.11 8.82 8.30
C GLY A 246 15.16 10.30 7.90
N ALA A 247 15.25 10.60 6.60
CA ALA A 247 15.11 11.97 6.10
C ALA A 247 13.67 12.46 6.28
N ALA A 248 13.51 13.78 6.37
CA ALA A 248 12.19 14.41 6.45
C ALA A 248 11.31 14.02 5.26
N PRO A 249 9.99 13.89 5.45
CA PRO A 249 9.05 13.61 4.36
C PRO A 249 9.13 14.68 3.27
N LYS A 250 8.93 14.29 2.00
CA LYS A 250 8.96 15.20 0.85
C LYS A 250 7.59 15.29 0.21
N GLY A 251 7.12 16.50 -0.07
CA GLY A 251 5.85 16.75 -0.75
C GLY A 251 5.98 16.64 -2.27
N ALA A 252 5.55 15.53 -2.86
CA ALA A 252 5.50 15.39 -4.31
C ALA A 252 4.33 16.19 -4.89
N VAL A 253 4.62 17.11 -5.80
CA VAL A 253 3.65 18.01 -6.42
C VAL A 253 2.97 17.32 -7.60
N HIS A 254 1.64 17.23 -7.55
CA HIS A 254 0.83 16.64 -8.60
C HIS A 254 -0.18 17.63 -9.19
N THR A 255 -0.32 17.58 -10.51
CA THR A 255 -1.38 18.25 -11.26
C THR A 255 -2.53 17.28 -11.55
N TYR A 256 -3.68 17.80 -11.97
CA TYR A 256 -4.77 16.93 -12.43
C TYR A 256 -4.32 16.02 -13.58
N ARG A 257 -3.48 16.51 -14.49
CA ARG A 257 -2.92 15.70 -15.59
C ARG A 257 -2.16 14.49 -15.07
N THR A 258 -1.26 14.66 -14.11
CA THR A 258 -0.44 13.56 -13.57
C THR A 258 -1.29 12.56 -12.79
N MET A 259 -2.23 13.04 -11.96
CA MET A 259 -3.15 12.20 -11.20
C MET A 259 -4.08 11.40 -12.13
N ARG A 260 -4.65 12.07 -13.12
CA ARG A 260 -5.57 11.45 -14.08
C ARG A 260 -4.89 10.37 -14.91
N THR A 261 -3.65 10.58 -15.34
CA THR A 261 -2.88 9.58 -16.08
C THR A 261 -2.83 8.25 -15.33
N GLY A 262 -2.61 8.28 -14.02
CA GLY A 262 -2.61 7.06 -13.20
C GLY A 262 -3.98 6.38 -13.15
N ALA A 263 -5.06 7.13 -13.01
CA ALA A 263 -6.43 6.60 -13.01
C ALA A 263 -6.81 6.04 -14.40
N ASP A 264 -6.52 6.77 -15.47
CA ASP A 264 -6.81 6.33 -16.84
C ASP A 264 -6.07 5.03 -17.18
N TYR A 265 -4.81 4.87 -16.79
CA TYR A 265 -4.07 3.62 -16.97
C TYR A 265 -4.75 2.44 -16.27
N ARG A 266 -5.30 2.65 -15.07
CA ARG A 266 -6.04 1.61 -14.34
C ARG A 266 -7.34 1.24 -15.04
N LEU A 267 -8.11 2.21 -15.49
CA LEU A 267 -9.37 1.99 -16.21
C LEU A 267 -9.16 1.33 -17.58
N HIS A 268 -8.03 1.59 -18.24
CA HIS A 268 -7.67 0.88 -19.47
C HIS A 268 -7.20 -0.57 -19.22
N LEU A 269 -6.53 -0.80 -18.10
CA LEU A 269 -6.11 -2.15 -17.72
C LEU A 269 -7.31 -3.02 -17.38
N ASP A 270 -8.19 -2.51 -16.53
CA ASP A 270 -9.40 -3.16 -16.06
C ASP A 270 -10.54 -2.13 -15.97
N PRO A 271 -11.50 -2.16 -16.87
CA PRO A 271 -12.62 -1.23 -16.86
C PRO A 271 -13.47 -1.33 -15.60
N TRP A 272 -13.78 -0.18 -14.99
CA TRP A 272 -14.72 -0.05 -13.88
C TRP A 272 -16.07 0.45 -14.40
N TYR A 273 -17.13 0.06 -13.72
CA TYR A 273 -18.51 0.37 -14.10
C TYR A 273 -19.25 1.06 -12.96
N GLU A 274 -20.35 1.74 -13.31
CA GLU A 274 -21.18 2.54 -12.39
C GLU A 274 -21.69 1.71 -11.18
N ASN A 275 -21.95 0.43 -11.38
CA ASN A 275 -22.44 -0.47 -10.33
C ASN A 275 -21.33 -1.24 -9.58
N ASP A 276 -20.08 -0.96 -9.88
CA ASP A 276 -18.98 -1.55 -9.13
C ASP A 276 -18.93 -0.98 -7.71
N ASN A 277 -18.75 -1.88 -6.77
CA ASN A 277 -18.60 -1.54 -5.37
C ASN A 277 -17.12 -1.64 -4.99
N VAL A 278 -16.60 -0.57 -4.41
CA VAL A 278 -15.24 -0.48 -3.88
C VAL A 278 -15.33 -0.22 -2.39
N VAL A 279 -14.51 -0.88 -1.59
CA VAL A 279 -14.30 -0.55 -0.19
C VAL A 279 -12.90 0.05 -0.08
N PRO A 280 -12.77 1.37 0.08
CA PRO A 280 -11.48 2.02 0.31
C PRO A 280 -10.81 1.43 1.55
N TYR A 281 -9.56 1.01 1.39
CA TYR A 281 -8.79 0.40 2.48
C TYR A 281 -7.47 1.11 2.72
N LEU A 282 -6.84 1.57 1.64
CA LEU A 282 -5.58 2.29 1.75
C LEU A 282 -5.82 3.68 2.35
N PRO A 283 -4.88 4.22 3.12
CA PRO A 283 -5.02 5.59 3.61
C PRO A 283 -5.26 6.57 2.46
N PRO A 284 -6.21 7.52 2.58
CA PRO A 284 -6.50 8.47 1.51
C PRO A 284 -5.31 9.37 1.16
N ALA A 285 -4.40 9.60 2.13
CA ALA A 285 -3.14 10.30 1.92
C ALA A 285 -2.16 9.55 1.00
N TRP A 286 -2.44 8.29 0.65
CA TRP A 286 -1.55 7.48 -0.17
C TRP A 286 -1.88 7.62 -1.65
N MET A 287 -0.85 7.80 -2.49
CA MET A 287 -1.01 8.00 -3.94
C MET A 287 -1.89 6.95 -4.62
N THR A 288 -1.84 5.69 -4.17
CA THR A 288 -2.68 4.63 -4.74
C THR A 288 -4.16 4.89 -4.49
N GLU A 289 -4.55 5.38 -3.30
CA GLU A 289 -5.95 5.71 -3.01
C GLU A 289 -6.39 6.95 -3.78
N GLN A 290 -5.50 7.90 -4.02
CA GLN A 290 -5.75 9.03 -4.89
C GLN A 290 -6.14 8.58 -6.32
N TRP A 291 -5.48 7.56 -6.86
CA TRP A 291 -5.85 7.01 -8.16
C TRP A 291 -7.15 6.19 -8.12
N PHE A 292 -7.36 5.37 -7.09
CA PHE A 292 -8.52 4.47 -7.02
C PHE A 292 -9.75 5.17 -6.42
N GLY A 293 -9.62 5.72 -5.22
CA GLY A 293 -10.72 6.31 -4.47
C GLY A 293 -11.19 7.66 -5.05
N ILE A 294 -10.27 8.47 -5.60
CA ILE A 294 -10.65 9.72 -6.26
C ILE A 294 -10.77 9.50 -7.77
N GLY A 295 -9.66 9.22 -8.45
CA GLY A 295 -9.61 9.24 -9.91
C GLY A 295 -10.51 8.19 -10.57
N CYS A 296 -10.33 6.90 -10.28
CA CYS A 296 -11.11 5.85 -10.91
C CYS A 296 -12.61 5.92 -10.52
N HIS A 297 -12.91 6.26 -9.26
CA HIS A 297 -14.28 6.46 -8.80
C HIS A 297 -14.99 7.57 -9.59
N LEU A 298 -14.41 8.75 -9.65
CA LEU A 298 -14.99 9.88 -10.39
C LEU A 298 -15.15 9.56 -11.89
N LEU A 299 -14.13 8.96 -12.51
CA LEU A 299 -14.14 8.65 -13.94
C LEU A 299 -15.11 7.53 -14.31
N SER A 300 -15.31 6.55 -13.44
CA SER A 300 -16.19 5.40 -13.72
C SER A 300 -17.64 5.60 -13.26
N GLY A 301 -17.85 6.43 -12.24
CA GLY A 301 -19.15 6.53 -11.56
C GLY A 301 -19.41 5.40 -10.58
N SER A 302 -18.39 4.60 -10.20
CA SER A 302 -18.51 3.48 -9.26
C SER A 302 -18.91 3.93 -7.84
N ILE A 303 -19.27 2.98 -6.97
CA ILE A 303 -19.77 3.26 -5.63
C ILE A 303 -18.68 3.01 -4.60
N LEU A 304 -18.29 4.03 -3.82
CA LEU A 304 -17.42 3.87 -2.67
C LEU A 304 -18.21 3.47 -1.42
N ASN A 305 -17.69 2.55 -0.63
CA ASN A 305 -18.34 2.08 0.58
C ASN A 305 -17.36 2.20 1.75
N PHE A 306 -17.57 3.20 2.59
CA PHE A 306 -16.72 3.48 3.74
C PHE A 306 -17.16 2.63 4.92
N ALA A 307 -16.24 1.87 5.49
CA ALA A 307 -16.46 1.10 6.69
C ALA A 307 -16.73 2.01 7.91
N GLU A 308 -17.37 1.47 8.93
CA GLU A 308 -17.71 2.24 10.13
C GLU A 308 -16.48 2.65 10.94
N ALA A 309 -15.48 1.75 11.02
CA ALA A 309 -14.22 1.98 11.71
C ALA A 309 -13.16 0.99 11.17
N PRO A 310 -11.86 1.25 11.38
CA PRO A 310 -10.79 0.33 10.96
C PRO A 310 -10.97 -1.09 11.49
N GLU A 311 -11.42 -1.25 12.74
CA GLU A 311 -11.64 -2.55 13.37
C GLU A 311 -12.79 -3.34 12.74
N THR A 312 -13.76 -2.64 12.15
CA THR A 312 -14.93 -3.27 11.49
C THR A 312 -14.73 -3.54 10.02
N GLN A 313 -13.64 -3.02 9.44
CA GLN A 313 -13.34 -3.05 8.00
C GLN A 313 -13.58 -4.43 7.36
N GLN A 314 -13.09 -5.52 7.98
CA GLN A 314 -13.25 -6.86 7.41
C GLN A 314 -14.71 -7.34 7.43
N ARG A 315 -15.47 -7.00 8.49
CA ARG A 315 -16.91 -7.30 8.58
C ARG A 315 -17.66 -6.52 7.50
N ASP A 316 -17.38 -5.25 7.39
CA ASP A 316 -18.07 -4.33 6.49
C ASP A 316 -17.74 -4.63 5.01
N THR A 317 -16.50 -5.08 4.74
CA THR A 317 -16.11 -5.64 3.44
C THR A 317 -16.92 -6.89 3.08
N ARG A 318 -17.16 -7.79 4.06
CA ARG A 318 -18.02 -8.98 3.82
C ARG A 318 -19.46 -8.62 3.53
N GLU A 319 -20.00 -7.63 4.20
CA GLU A 319 -21.38 -7.15 3.96
C GLU A 319 -21.51 -6.47 2.59
N THR A 320 -20.50 -5.75 2.16
CA THR A 320 -20.49 -5.06 0.87
C THR A 320 -20.25 -6.03 -0.29
N GLY A 321 -19.33 -6.99 -0.13
CA GLY A 321 -18.89 -7.88 -1.20
C GLY A 321 -18.35 -7.10 -2.41
N PRO A 322 -17.26 -6.32 -2.26
CA PRO A 322 -16.78 -5.43 -3.31
C PRO A 322 -16.42 -6.19 -4.59
N SER A 323 -16.69 -5.56 -5.74
CA SER A 323 -16.30 -6.08 -7.06
C SER A 323 -14.84 -5.72 -7.40
N ILE A 324 -14.32 -4.68 -6.78
CA ILE A 324 -12.96 -4.19 -6.98
C ILE A 324 -12.27 -4.07 -5.62
N VAL A 325 -11.08 -4.63 -5.53
CA VAL A 325 -10.31 -4.74 -4.28
C VAL A 325 -8.87 -4.31 -4.54
N SER A 326 -8.40 -3.34 -3.78
CA SER A 326 -7.01 -2.89 -3.80
C SER A 326 -6.43 -2.93 -2.40
N TYR A 327 -5.48 -3.82 -2.17
CA TYR A 327 -4.81 -3.93 -0.87
C TYR A 327 -3.29 -3.88 -1.04
N GLY A 328 -2.62 -3.37 -0.01
CA GLY A 328 -1.17 -3.53 0.11
C GLY A 328 -0.78 -5.01 0.32
N ALA A 329 0.43 -5.37 -0.09
CA ALA A 329 0.93 -6.74 0.03
C ALA A 329 0.81 -7.31 1.45
N ARG A 330 1.08 -6.50 2.48
CA ARG A 330 0.98 -6.93 3.89
C ARG A 330 -0.43 -7.36 4.29
N LEU A 331 -1.49 -6.72 3.76
CA LEU A 331 -2.85 -7.15 4.07
C LEU A 331 -3.18 -8.49 3.40
N TRP A 332 -2.78 -8.67 2.14
CA TRP A 332 -2.92 -9.96 1.47
C TRP A 332 -2.19 -11.07 2.24
N GLU A 333 -0.95 -10.84 2.67
CA GLU A 333 -0.17 -11.79 3.48
C GLU A 333 -0.86 -12.10 4.81
N SER A 334 -1.32 -11.08 5.55
CA SER A 334 -1.96 -11.27 6.85
C SER A 334 -3.31 -11.98 6.75
N GLN A 335 -4.11 -11.71 5.72
CA GLN A 335 -5.36 -12.43 5.47
C GLN A 335 -5.11 -13.91 5.12
N ALA A 336 -4.09 -14.19 4.31
CA ALA A 336 -3.69 -15.56 4.00
C ALA A 336 -3.22 -16.31 5.26
N ALA A 337 -2.37 -15.68 6.07
CA ALA A 337 -1.89 -16.23 7.34
C ALA A 337 -3.05 -16.51 8.33
N MET A 338 -3.96 -15.53 8.48
CA MET A 338 -5.16 -15.70 9.33
C MET A 338 -6.05 -16.84 8.84
N LEU A 339 -6.28 -16.97 7.54
CA LEU A 339 -7.06 -18.06 6.97
C LEU A 339 -6.40 -19.42 7.21
N GLN A 340 -5.09 -19.54 6.99
CA GLN A 340 -4.32 -20.76 7.27
C GLN A 340 -4.43 -21.14 8.76
N ALA A 341 -4.27 -20.18 9.67
CA ALA A 341 -4.41 -20.41 11.10
C ALA A 341 -5.84 -20.88 11.49
N ARG A 342 -6.88 -20.30 10.88
CA ARG A 342 -8.27 -20.73 11.09
C ARG A 342 -8.50 -22.17 10.60
N ILE A 343 -7.92 -22.55 9.48
CA ILE A 343 -8.02 -23.91 8.93
C ILE A 343 -7.29 -24.90 9.82
N LEU A 344 -6.11 -24.57 10.32
CA LEU A 344 -5.38 -25.42 11.26
C LEU A 344 -6.16 -25.68 12.56
N GLY A 345 -6.92 -24.69 13.03
CA GLY A 345 -7.81 -24.78 14.19
C GLY A 345 -9.21 -25.33 13.90
N ALA A 346 -9.56 -25.62 12.65
CA ALA A 346 -10.88 -26.09 12.25
C ALA A 346 -11.09 -27.59 12.60
N ASP A 347 -12.34 -28.05 12.48
CA ASP A 347 -12.68 -29.47 12.60
C ASP A 347 -11.98 -30.36 11.53
N ALA A 348 -11.95 -31.66 11.78
CA ALA A 348 -11.23 -32.60 10.93
C ALA A 348 -11.77 -32.62 9.48
N ILE A 349 -13.06 -32.41 9.29
CA ILE A 349 -13.71 -32.45 7.98
C ILE A 349 -13.21 -31.23 7.14
N LYS A 350 -13.23 -30.06 7.72
CA LYS A 350 -12.74 -28.83 7.03
C LYS A 350 -11.26 -28.90 6.70
N ARG A 351 -10.44 -29.41 7.64
CA ARG A 351 -9.01 -29.61 7.38
C ARG A 351 -8.77 -30.62 6.26
N TYR A 352 -9.54 -31.71 6.24
CA TYR A 352 -9.44 -32.73 5.20
C TYR A 352 -9.90 -32.20 3.84
N ALA A 353 -11.03 -31.47 3.79
CA ALA A 353 -11.51 -30.82 2.58
C ALA A 353 -10.48 -29.82 2.02
N PHE A 354 -9.90 -28.99 2.88
CA PHE A 354 -8.84 -28.06 2.48
C PHE A 354 -7.64 -28.79 1.88
N ARG A 355 -7.16 -29.85 2.56
CA ARG A 355 -6.02 -30.65 2.09
C ARG A 355 -6.27 -31.34 0.75
N LEU A 356 -7.50 -31.83 0.53
CA LEU A 356 -7.88 -32.54 -0.69
C LEU A 356 -8.11 -31.58 -1.88
N LEU A 357 -8.75 -30.43 -1.64
CA LEU A 357 -9.24 -29.57 -2.72
C LEU A 357 -8.27 -28.44 -3.09
N MET A 358 -7.45 -27.92 -2.16
CA MET A 358 -6.48 -26.86 -2.48
C MET A 358 -5.47 -27.23 -3.57
N PRO A 359 -4.95 -28.47 -3.64
CA PRO A 359 -4.09 -28.89 -4.75
C PRO A 359 -4.71 -28.71 -6.14
N ILE A 360 -6.04 -28.85 -6.26
CA ILE A 360 -6.76 -28.57 -7.52
C ILE A 360 -6.64 -27.10 -7.89
N GLY A 361 -6.86 -26.21 -6.92
CA GLY A 361 -6.71 -24.77 -7.11
C GLY A 361 -5.28 -24.37 -7.50
N TYR A 362 -4.28 -24.90 -6.80
CA TYR A 362 -2.86 -24.64 -7.13
C TYR A 362 -2.51 -25.12 -8.54
N LYS A 363 -2.97 -26.32 -8.94
CA LYS A 363 -2.74 -26.83 -10.29
C LYS A 363 -3.35 -25.91 -11.35
N MET A 364 -4.56 -25.40 -11.10
CA MET A 364 -5.20 -24.46 -12.04
C MET A 364 -4.48 -23.11 -12.11
N ALA A 365 -4.00 -22.59 -10.97
CA ALA A 365 -3.19 -21.38 -10.92
C ALA A 365 -1.87 -21.57 -11.71
N ASP A 366 -1.16 -22.68 -11.51
CA ASP A 366 0.08 -22.99 -12.21
C ASP A 366 -0.12 -23.10 -13.72
N LEU A 367 -1.20 -23.75 -14.17
CA LEU A 367 -1.55 -23.81 -15.59
C LEU A 367 -1.83 -22.44 -16.18
N LYS A 368 -2.49 -21.55 -15.43
CA LYS A 368 -2.76 -20.18 -15.82
C LYS A 368 -1.45 -19.39 -16.01
N PHE A 369 -0.53 -19.44 -15.02
CA PHE A 369 0.75 -18.76 -15.08
C PHE A 369 1.64 -19.27 -16.23
N GLN A 370 1.53 -20.56 -16.57
CA GLN A 370 2.22 -21.16 -17.71
C GLN A 370 1.49 -20.92 -19.06
N LYS A 371 0.37 -20.18 -19.06
CA LYS A 371 -0.49 -19.97 -20.25
C LYS A 371 -0.93 -21.29 -20.91
N LYS A 372 -1.03 -22.40 -20.12
CA LYS A 372 -1.44 -23.73 -20.57
C LYS A 372 -2.92 -23.98 -20.33
N LYS A 373 -3.59 -24.63 -21.27
CA LYS A 373 -5.01 -25.04 -21.13
C LYS A 373 -5.12 -26.25 -20.23
N PRO A 374 -6.07 -26.27 -19.25
CA PRO A 374 -6.34 -27.44 -18.44
C PRO A 374 -6.96 -28.58 -19.30
N ASN A 375 -6.62 -29.83 -19.00
CA ASN A 375 -7.28 -30.99 -19.58
C ASN A 375 -8.71 -31.17 -19.01
N LEU A 376 -9.48 -32.12 -19.58
CA LEU A 376 -10.89 -32.35 -19.20
C LEU A 376 -11.06 -32.70 -17.71
N PHE A 377 -10.13 -33.46 -17.13
CA PHE A 377 -10.16 -33.84 -15.72
C PHE A 377 -10.15 -32.61 -14.80
N TRP A 378 -9.22 -31.68 -15.02
CA TRP A 378 -9.15 -30.44 -14.23
C TRP A 378 -10.32 -29.49 -14.49
N LYS A 379 -10.85 -29.48 -15.73
CA LYS A 379 -12.04 -28.68 -16.08
C LYS A 379 -13.29 -29.15 -15.32
N ILE A 380 -13.40 -30.44 -14.98
CA ILE A 380 -14.52 -30.99 -14.20
C ILE A 380 -14.29 -30.80 -12.69
N LEU A 381 -13.07 -31.08 -12.19
CA LEU A 381 -12.81 -31.03 -10.74
C LEU A 381 -12.79 -29.59 -10.20
N HIS A 382 -12.31 -28.62 -10.97
CA HIS A 382 -12.16 -27.25 -10.49
C HIS A 382 -13.51 -26.59 -10.11
N PRO A 383 -14.60 -26.66 -10.90
CA PRO A 383 -15.90 -26.14 -10.48
C PRO A 383 -16.43 -26.79 -9.21
N LEU A 384 -16.23 -28.11 -9.02
CA LEU A 384 -16.62 -28.82 -7.80
C LEU A 384 -15.84 -28.31 -6.58
N ALA A 385 -14.52 -28.20 -6.70
CA ALA A 385 -13.67 -27.62 -5.66
C ALA A 385 -14.03 -26.16 -5.38
N ASN A 386 -14.40 -25.39 -6.40
CA ASN A 386 -14.83 -24.02 -6.25
C ASN A 386 -16.11 -23.90 -5.42
N ILE A 387 -17.10 -24.74 -5.67
CA ILE A 387 -18.35 -24.74 -4.89
C ILE A 387 -18.10 -25.23 -3.46
N ALA A 388 -17.35 -26.32 -3.29
CA ALA A 388 -17.15 -26.96 -2.00
C ALA A 388 -16.17 -26.20 -1.07
N LEU A 389 -15.17 -25.51 -1.61
CA LEU A 389 -14.12 -24.89 -0.81
C LEU A 389 -13.83 -23.43 -1.18
N PHE A 390 -13.53 -23.13 -2.46
CA PHE A 390 -12.96 -21.83 -2.80
C PHE A 390 -13.97 -20.69 -2.65
N ARG A 391 -15.21 -20.88 -3.11
CA ARG A 391 -16.30 -19.90 -2.93
C ARG A 391 -16.62 -19.63 -1.46
N PRO A 392 -16.82 -20.63 -0.57
CA PRO A 392 -16.97 -20.41 0.86
C PRO A 392 -15.84 -19.61 1.50
N ILE A 393 -14.58 -19.88 1.10
CA ILE A 393 -13.44 -19.12 1.58
C ILE A 393 -13.53 -17.65 1.10
N ARG A 394 -13.80 -17.41 -0.20
CA ARG A 394 -13.97 -16.04 -0.71
C ARG A 394 -15.11 -15.29 -0.02
N VAL A 395 -16.23 -15.95 0.26
CA VAL A 395 -17.33 -15.37 1.04
C VAL A 395 -16.85 -14.97 2.43
N SER A 396 -16.08 -15.83 3.11
CA SER A 396 -15.56 -15.55 4.45
C SER A 396 -14.57 -14.37 4.49
N LEU A 397 -13.91 -14.09 3.36
CA LEU A 397 -13.02 -12.95 3.18
C LEU A 397 -13.74 -11.68 2.68
N GLY A 398 -15.02 -11.78 2.26
CA GLY A 398 -15.76 -10.70 1.61
C GLY A 398 -15.41 -10.51 0.13
N LEU A 399 -14.74 -11.48 -0.48
CA LEU A 399 -14.20 -11.40 -1.85
C LEU A 399 -14.98 -12.25 -2.86
N SER A 400 -16.24 -12.60 -2.55
CA SER A 400 -17.04 -13.46 -3.43
C SER A 400 -17.37 -12.84 -4.78
N ASN A 401 -17.51 -11.52 -4.83
CA ASN A 401 -17.88 -10.76 -6.02
C ASN A 401 -16.66 -10.08 -6.67
N ALA A 402 -15.47 -10.22 -6.08
CA ALA A 402 -14.26 -9.57 -6.55
C ALA A 402 -13.88 -10.05 -7.96
N ARG A 403 -14.05 -9.17 -8.95
CA ARG A 403 -13.67 -9.39 -10.36
C ARG A 403 -12.32 -8.76 -10.70
N ILE A 404 -11.88 -7.81 -9.88
CA ILE A 404 -10.59 -7.14 -9.97
C ILE A 404 -9.96 -7.14 -8.58
N CYS A 405 -8.74 -7.66 -8.49
CA CYS A 405 -7.96 -7.65 -7.26
C CYS A 405 -6.55 -7.13 -7.55
N TYR A 406 -6.10 -6.13 -6.79
CA TYR A 406 -4.78 -5.55 -6.93
C TYR A 406 -3.95 -5.68 -5.66
N THR A 407 -2.66 -5.91 -5.84
CA THR A 407 -1.64 -5.70 -4.81
C THR A 407 -0.66 -4.63 -5.29
N THR A 408 -0.27 -3.73 -4.38
CA THR A 408 0.58 -2.58 -4.68
C THR A 408 1.41 -2.17 -3.47
N GLY A 409 2.41 -1.33 -3.68
CA GLY A 409 3.22 -0.67 -2.65
C GLY A 409 4.37 -1.48 -2.07
N ALA A 410 4.35 -2.80 -2.23
CA ALA A 410 5.44 -3.72 -1.87
C ALA A 410 5.30 -5.03 -2.65
N MET A 411 6.39 -5.80 -2.70
CA MET A 411 6.38 -7.14 -3.29
C MET A 411 5.51 -8.08 -2.44
N LEU A 412 4.58 -8.77 -3.11
CA LEU A 412 3.83 -9.86 -2.51
C LEU A 412 4.58 -11.18 -2.78
N SER A 413 4.66 -12.06 -1.77
CA SER A 413 5.33 -13.34 -1.95
C SER A 413 4.68 -14.17 -3.05
N PRO A 414 5.46 -14.91 -3.85
CA PRO A 414 4.93 -15.82 -4.87
C PRO A 414 3.95 -16.84 -4.30
N ASP A 415 4.20 -17.31 -3.07
CA ASP A 415 3.33 -18.25 -2.36
C ASP A 415 1.95 -17.65 -2.07
N ALA A 416 1.90 -16.40 -1.57
CA ALA A 416 0.65 -15.69 -1.32
C ALA A 416 -0.08 -15.40 -2.63
N PHE A 417 0.64 -14.95 -3.66
CA PHE A 417 0.07 -14.68 -4.98
C PHE A 417 -0.58 -15.94 -5.57
N ARG A 418 0.15 -17.06 -5.58
CA ARG A 418 -0.32 -18.37 -6.02
C ARG A 418 -1.51 -18.87 -5.20
N PHE A 419 -1.51 -18.65 -3.88
CA PHE A 419 -2.59 -19.00 -2.98
C PHE A 419 -3.92 -18.33 -3.36
N TYR A 420 -3.92 -17.02 -3.64
CA TYR A 420 -5.13 -16.32 -4.04
C TYR A 420 -5.64 -16.75 -5.43
N HIS A 421 -4.72 -17.00 -6.36
CA HIS A 421 -5.09 -17.57 -7.65
C HIS A 421 -5.68 -18.98 -7.52
N ALA A 422 -5.19 -19.80 -6.59
CA ALA A 422 -5.77 -21.11 -6.28
C ALA A 422 -7.20 -21.01 -5.72
N LEU A 423 -7.52 -19.89 -5.03
CA LEU A 423 -8.88 -19.56 -4.61
C LEU A 423 -9.74 -18.92 -5.72
N ASN A 424 -9.24 -18.88 -6.94
CA ASN A 424 -9.90 -18.27 -8.10
C ASN A 424 -10.15 -16.76 -7.96
N LEU A 425 -9.23 -16.04 -7.32
CA LEU A 425 -9.20 -14.59 -7.29
C LEU A 425 -8.22 -14.06 -8.35
N PRO A 426 -8.61 -13.08 -9.19
CA PRO A 426 -7.76 -12.55 -10.26
C PRO A 426 -6.79 -11.48 -9.72
N LEU A 427 -5.94 -11.87 -8.77
CA LEU A 427 -4.98 -10.96 -8.16
C LEU A 427 -3.90 -10.56 -9.15
N LYS A 428 -3.57 -9.27 -9.20
CA LYS A 428 -2.54 -8.68 -10.05
C LYS A 428 -1.60 -7.83 -9.23
N SER A 429 -0.32 -7.90 -9.53
CA SER A 429 0.66 -6.95 -9.01
C SER A 429 0.69 -5.73 -9.90
N LEU A 430 0.67 -4.55 -9.28
CA LEU A 430 0.82 -3.27 -9.94
C LEU A 430 2.09 -2.60 -9.44
N TYR A 431 2.80 -1.92 -10.32
CA TYR A 431 3.96 -1.14 -9.95
C TYR A 431 3.80 0.33 -10.34
N GLY A 432 4.29 1.18 -9.46
CA GLY A 432 4.34 2.62 -9.59
C GLY A 432 4.89 3.26 -8.33
N THR A 433 5.29 4.48 -8.43
CA THR A 433 5.79 5.30 -7.31
C THR A 433 4.97 6.57 -7.19
N THR A 434 5.02 7.23 -6.05
CA THR A 434 4.35 8.53 -5.88
C THR A 434 4.86 9.51 -6.92
N GLU A 435 6.17 9.62 -7.07
CA GLU A 435 6.84 10.57 -7.96
C GLU A 435 6.72 10.18 -9.44
N GLY A 436 6.88 8.90 -9.73
CA GLY A 436 6.93 8.42 -11.12
C GLY A 436 5.58 8.08 -11.73
N GLY A 437 4.52 8.04 -10.91
CA GLY A 437 3.19 7.65 -11.36
C GLY A 437 3.01 6.13 -11.50
N ALA A 438 1.89 5.73 -12.09
CA ALA A 438 1.56 4.33 -12.36
C ALA A 438 2.33 3.82 -13.57
N LEU A 439 3.19 2.80 -13.40
CA LEU A 439 4.08 2.33 -14.44
C LEU A 439 3.55 1.11 -15.20
N SER A 440 3.10 0.09 -14.48
CA SER A 440 2.81 -1.20 -15.11
C SER A 440 1.63 -1.95 -14.48
N GLY A 441 1.13 -2.92 -15.22
CA GLY A 441 0.10 -3.85 -14.79
C GLY A 441 -0.20 -4.89 -15.88
N ALA A 442 -0.62 -6.10 -15.49
CA ALA A 442 -0.96 -7.17 -16.41
C ALA A 442 -2.47 -7.30 -16.62
N LYS A 443 -2.90 -7.65 -17.86
CA LYS A 443 -4.28 -8.08 -18.13
C LYS A 443 -4.55 -9.48 -17.55
N ASN A 444 -5.83 -9.85 -17.41
CA ASN A 444 -6.24 -11.13 -16.79
C ASN A 444 -5.70 -12.39 -17.49
N ASP A 445 -5.46 -12.31 -18.78
CA ASP A 445 -4.91 -13.40 -19.61
C ASP A 445 -3.37 -13.40 -19.69
N ASP A 446 -2.74 -12.36 -19.12
CA ASP A 446 -1.29 -12.14 -19.18
C ASP A 446 -0.63 -12.04 -17.79
N ILE A 447 -1.26 -12.60 -16.77
CA ILE A 447 -0.73 -12.61 -15.40
C ILE A 447 0.42 -13.62 -15.32
N CYS A 448 1.60 -13.15 -14.96
CA CYS A 448 2.77 -13.97 -14.68
C CYS A 448 3.19 -13.87 -13.22
N LEU A 449 3.70 -14.98 -12.68
CA LEU A 449 4.25 -15.00 -11.32
C LEU A 449 5.51 -14.13 -11.23
N GLU A 450 5.69 -13.44 -10.12
CA GLU A 450 6.87 -12.60 -9.82
C GLU A 450 7.09 -11.43 -10.79
N THR A 451 6.08 -11.02 -11.54
CA THR A 451 6.13 -9.83 -12.40
C THR A 451 5.09 -8.79 -11.99
N VAL A 452 5.32 -7.56 -12.34
CA VAL A 452 4.38 -6.46 -12.17
C VAL A 452 3.65 -6.10 -13.47
N GLY A 453 3.77 -6.97 -14.50
CA GLY A 453 3.20 -6.78 -15.82
C GLY A 453 4.04 -5.91 -16.75
N PRO A 454 3.60 -5.75 -18.00
CA PRO A 454 4.26 -4.87 -18.96
C PRO A 454 4.02 -3.38 -18.61
N PRO A 455 4.86 -2.46 -19.10
CA PRO A 455 4.62 -1.03 -19.00
C PRO A 455 3.29 -0.64 -19.63
N HIS A 456 2.64 0.40 -19.08
CA HIS A 456 1.47 0.98 -19.71
C HIS A 456 1.82 1.60 -21.08
N LYS A 457 0.86 1.60 -21.98
CA LYS A 457 1.04 2.20 -23.33
C LYS A 457 1.43 3.67 -23.21
N GLY A 458 2.49 4.08 -23.90
CA GLY A 458 3.01 5.44 -23.85
C GLY A 458 4.04 5.68 -22.74
N THR A 459 4.47 4.62 -22.07
CA THR A 459 5.57 4.66 -21.10
C THR A 459 6.84 4.07 -21.73
N GLU A 460 7.93 4.77 -21.62
CA GLU A 460 9.27 4.25 -21.96
C GLU A 460 9.98 3.83 -20.68
N VAL A 461 10.58 2.66 -20.68
CA VAL A 461 11.32 2.09 -19.53
C VAL A 461 12.72 1.69 -19.96
N ARG A 462 13.71 1.97 -19.13
CA ARG A 462 15.11 1.55 -19.31
C ARG A 462 15.66 1.02 -18.00
N ILE A 463 16.71 0.21 -18.11
CA ILE A 463 17.51 -0.26 -16.99
C ILE A 463 18.88 0.39 -17.12
N THR A 464 19.37 1.04 -16.06
CA THR A 464 20.73 1.58 -16.02
C THR A 464 21.77 0.48 -15.88
N ASP A 465 23.04 0.82 -16.04
CA ASP A 465 24.16 -0.14 -15.85
C ASP A 465 24.22 -0.68 -14.40
N GLU A 466 23.73 0.12 -13.44
CA GLU A 466 23.63 -0.27 -12.01
C GLU A 466 22.41 -1.16 -11.74
N GLY A 467 21.53 -1.37 -12.73
CA GLY A 467 20.31 -2.17 -12.61
C GLY A 467 19.12 -1.40 -12.06
N GLU A 468 19.13 -0.06 -12.14
CA GLU A 468 18.01 0.79 -11.74
C GLU A 468 16.97 0.90 -12.85
N LEU A 469 15.69 0.81 -12.47
CA LEU A 469 14.55 1.11 -13.32
C LEU A 469 14.38 2.63 -13.47
N ILE A 470 14.54 3.14 -14.69
CA ILE A 470 14.22 4.52 -15.03
C ILE A 470 13.14 4.55 -16.11
N TYR A 471 12.28 5.56 -16.06
CA TYR A 471 11.18 5.65 -17.03
C TYR A 471 10.71 7.07 -17.29
N CYS A 472 10.03 7.23 -18.41
CA CYS A 472 9.45 8.48 -18.90
C CYS A 472 7.98 8.24 -19.26
N GLN A 473 7.08 9.05 -18.68
CA GLN A 473 5.63 8.99 -18.92
C GLN A 473 4.92 10.28 -18.51
N PRO A 474 3.67 10.53 -18.98
CA PRO A 474 2.92 11.75 -18.63
C PRO A 474 2.48 11.84 -17.15
N GLY A 475 2.50 10.73 -16.42
CA GLY A 475 2.10 10.66 -15.00
C GLY A 475 3.19 11.00 -14.00
N ILE A 476 4.41 11.35 -14.46
CA ILE A 476 5.50 11.77 -13.57
C ILE A 476 5.13 13.10 -12.89
N PHE A 477 5.44 13.21 -11.61
CA PHE A 477 5.20 14.41 -10.80
C PHE A 477 5.90 15.66 -11.35
N VAL A 478 5.50 16.82 -10.89
CA VAL A 478 6.13 18.10 -11.29
C VAL A 478 7.51 18.28 -10.64
N GLY A 479 7.63 17.80 -9.40
CA GLY A 479 8.84 17.91 -8.58
C GLY A 479 8.47 17.87 -7.09
N TYR A 480 9.46 17.99 -6.21
CA TYR A 480 9.22 18.14 -4.78
C TYR A 480 8.97 19.60 -4.42
N TYR A 481 7.95 19.85 -3.59
CA TYR A 481 7.58 21.18 -3.15
C TYR A 481 8.72 21.80 -2.32
N ASN A 482 9.13 23.02 -2.71
CA ASN A 482 10.23 23.77 -2.10
C ASN A 482 11.58 23.01 -2.03
N ASP A 483 11.80 21.97 -2.89
CA ASP A 483 13.05 21.21 -2.90
C ASP A 483 13.53 20.91 -4.35
N PRO A 484 14.04 21.93 -5.05
CA PRO A 484 14.52 21.77 -6.43
C PRO A 484 15.75 20.87 -6.54
N ASP A 485 16.62 20.84 -5.52
CA ASP A 485 17.82 20.03 -5.54
C ASP A 485 17.46 18.53 -5.52
N LYS A 486 16.53 18.14 -4.63
CA LYS A 486 16.03 16.78 -4.59
C LYS A 486 15.23 16.40 -5.83
N THR A 487 14.55 17.36 -6.45
CA THR A 487 13.88 17.15 -7.73
C THR A 487 14.89 16.80 -8.81
N ALA A 488 16.01 17.55 -8.91
CA ALA A 488 17.06 17.31 -9.88
C ALA A 488 17.83 16.00 -9.65
N GLU A 489 17.85 15.47 -8.42
CA GLU A 489 18.43 14.15 -8.13
C GLU A 489 17.67 13.02 -8.83
N VAL A 490 16.33 13.11 -8.90
CA VAL A 490 15.45 12.02 -9.38
C VAL A 490 14.83 12.26 -10.74
N LEU A 491 14.83 13.51 -11.22
CA LEU A 491 14.26 13.88 -12.52
C LEU A 491 15.34 14.52 -13.41
N LYS A 492 15.85 13.75 -14.39
CA LYS A 492 16.94 14.17 -15.27
C LYS A 492 16.53 13.97 -16.73
N ASP A 493 16.58 15.04 -17.51
CA ASP A 493 16.27 15.01 -18.97
C ASP A 493 14.92 14.35 -19.31
N GLY A 494 13.90 14.52 -18.45
CA GLY A 494 12.58 13.93 -18.60
C GLY A 494 12.48 12.47 -18.14
N TRP A 495 13.56 11.89 -17.64
CA TRP A 495 13.59 10.52 -17.07
C TRP A 495 13.49 10.60 -15.55
N PHE A 496 12.58 9.79 -15.02
CA PHE A 496 12.46 9.59 -13.58
C PHE A 496 13.35 8.41 -13.14
N TYR A 497 14.25 8.67 -12.22
CA TYR A 497 15.12 7.71 -11.56
C TYR A 497 14.42 7.20 -10.30
N SER A 498 13.95 5.96 -10.37
CA SER A 498 13.02 5.42 -9.34
C SER A 498 13.71 5.00 -8.04
N GLY A 499 15.01 4.75 -8.08
CA GLY A 499 15.75 4.10 -7.00
C GLY A 499 15.39 2.62 -6.82
N ASP A 500 14.63 2.04 -7.74
CA ASP A 500 14.17 0.65 -7.72
C ASP A 500 15.00 -0.20 -8.68
N SER A 501 15.43 -1.38 -8.24
CA SER A 501 16.12 -2.36 -9.08
C SER A 501 15.14 -3.32 -9.72
N GLY A 502 15.38 -3.63 -10.98
CA GLY A 502 14.57 -4.57 -11.72
C GLY A 502 15.13 -4.89 -13.09
N PHE A 503 14.41 -5.69 -13.85
CA PHE A 503 14.74 -5.99 -15.23
C PHE A 503 13.47 -6.23 -16.06
N ILE A 504 13.63 -6.16 -17.38
CA ILE A 504 12.54 -6.42 -18.33
C ILE A 504 12.79 -7.80 -18.94
N ARG A 505 11.79 -8.67 -18.85
CA ARG A 505 11.82 -10.02 -19.45
C ARG A 505 11.64 -9.94 -20.97
N GLU A 506 11.95 -11.04 -21.67
CA GLU A 506 11.75 -11.16 -23.12
C GLU A 506 10.29 -10.97 -23.57
N ASP A 507 9.32 -11.30 -22.70
CA ASP A 507 7.88 -11.09 -22.95
C ASP A 507 7.41 -9.66 -22.63
N GLY A 508 8.33 -8.75 -22.28
CA GLY A 508 8.05 -7.34 -21.98
C GLY A 508 7.58 -7.07 -20.55
N HIS A 509 7.44 -8.10 -19.71
CA HIS A 509 7.07 -7.92 -18.30
C HIS A 509 8.21 -7.35 -17.50
N ILE A 510 7.89 -6.39 -16.62
CA ILE A 510 8.83 -5.86 -15.63
C ILE A 510 8.86 -6.80 -14.42
N VAL A 511 10.06 -7.13 -13.97
CA VAL A 511 10.34 -7.78 -12.68
C VAL A 511 10.96 -6.73 -11.76
N PHE A 512 10.22 -6.35 -10.73
CA PHE A 512 10.76 -5.56 -9.63
C PHE A 512 11.55 -6.48 -8.69
N VAL A 513 12.74 -6.08 -8.28
CA VAL A 513 13.62 -6.89 -7.42
C VAL A 513 13.61 -6.36 -5.98
N ASP A 514 14.07 -5.13 -5.78
CA ASP A 514 14.11 -4.42 -4.49
C ASP A 514 14.55 -2.96 -4.74
N ARG A 515 14.69 -2.15 -3.68
CA ARG A 515 15.38 -0.86 -3.78
C ARG A 515 16.86 -1.07 -4.11
N VAL A 516 17.42 -0.27 -5.02
CA VAL A 516 18.86 -0.36 -5.36
C VAL A 516 19.75 -0.27 -4.12
N LYS A 517 19.43 0.65 -3.21
CA LYS A 517 20.17 0.85 -1.94
C LYS A 517 19.98 -0.25 -0.90
N ASP A 518 18.90 -1.02 -1.01
CA ASP A 518 18.58 -2.11 -0.08
C ASP A 518 19.11 -3.47 -0.57
N LEU A 519 19.61 -3.54 -1.81
CA LEU A 519 20.30 -4.73 -2.31
C LEU A 519 21.59 -4.97 -1.54
N ILE A 520 21.77 -6.19 -1.11
CA ILE A 520 22.93 -6.61 -0.30
C ILE A 520 23.91 -7.38 -1.17
N GLY A 521 25.15 -6.89 -1.31
CA GLY A 521 26.23 -7.66 -1.95
C GLY A 521 26.67 -8.82 -1.06
N LEU A 522 26.67 -10.03 -1.61
CA LEU A 522 27.18 -11.24 -0.94
C LEU A 522 28.66 -11.46 -1.26
N ALA A 523 29.35 -12.25 -0.44
CA ALA A 523 30.74 -12.61 -0.65
C ALA A 523 30.98 -13.40 -1.95
N SER A 524 29.92 -14.03 -2.50
CA SER A 524 29.95 -14.69 -3.81
C SER A 524 29.97 -13.73 -5.01
N GLY A 525 29.78 -12.42 -4.78
CA GLY A 525 29.57 -11.42 -5.84
C GLY A 525 28.11 -11.25 -6.26
N ASP A 526 27.21 -12.11 -5.80
CA ASP A 526 25.77 -11.99 -6.06
C ASP A 526 25.12 -10.87 -5.24
N LYS A 527 23.98 -10.37 -5.71
CA LYS A 527 23.14 -9.42 -4.96
C LYS A 527 21.94 -10.15 -4.36
N LEU A 528 21.73 -9.96 -3.07
CA LEU A 528 20.58 -10.46 -2.32
C LEU A 528 19.49 -9.38 -2.25
N ALA A 529 18.25 -9.71 -2.58
CA ALA A 529 17.06 -8.89 -2.36
C ALA A 529 16.39 -9.29 -1.03
N PRO A 530 16.56 -8.53 0.07
CA PRO A 530 16.04 -8.90 1.38
C PRO A 530 14.52 -9.07 1.40
N GLN A 531 13.79 -8.20 0.72
CA GLN A 531 12.32 -8.24 0.68
C GLN A 531 11.78 -9.54 0.09
N SER A 532 12.50 -10.19 -0.82
CA SER A 532 12.10 -11.48 -1.39
C SER A 532 12.04 -12.58 -0.32
N ILE A 533 13.03 -12.64 0.59
CA ILE A 533 13.05 -13.61 1.70
C ILE A 533 12.00 -13.23 2.75
N GLU A 534 11.94 -11.96 3.12
CA GLU A 534 11.05 -11.44 4.15
C GLU A 534 9.57 -11.66 3.79
N SER A 535 9.17 -11.41 2.54
CA SER A 535 7.79 -11.63 2.07
C SER A 535 7.41 -13.13 2.07
N ARG A 536 8.34 -14.01 1.70
CA ARG A 536 8.12 -15.46 1.76
C ARG A 536 7.96 -15.97 3.21
N LEU A 537 8.71 -15.40 4.16
CA LEU A 537 8.55 -15.69 5.58
C LEU A 537 7.21 -15.22 6.13
N ARG A 538 6.77 -14.01 5.80
CA ARG A 538 5.47 -13.46 6.22
C ARG A 538 4.25 -14.22 5.68
N PHE A 539 4.41 -15.04 4.67
CA PHE A 539 3.33 -15.94 4.23
C PHE A 539 3.02 -17.04 5.26
N SER A 540 3.95 -17.32 6.17
CA SER A 540 3.72 -18.25 7.29
C SER A 540 2.65 -17.71 8.26
N PRO A 541 1.69 -18.53 8.72
CA PRO A 541 0.74 -18.10 9.74
C PRO A 541 1.41 -17.77 11.10
N TYR A 542 2.64 -18.18 11.31
CA TYR A 542 3.35 -18.04 12.58
C TYR A 542 4.32 -16.85 12.61
N ILE A 543 4.64 -16.27 11.46
CA ILE A 543 5.57 -15.14 11.32
C ILE A 543 4.77 -13.88 10.97
N ARG A 544 4.88 -12.83 11.79
CA ARG A 544 4.26 -11.53 11.56
C ARG A 544 5.12 -10.65 10.69
N ASP A 545 6.43 -10.61 11.01
CA ASP A 545 7.41 -9.86 10.24
C ASP A 545 8.77 -10.57 10.28
N ALA A 546 9.64 -10.21 9.34
CA ALA A 546 10.99 -10.73 9.25
C ALA A 546 11.92 -9.62 8.75
N TRP A 547 13.12 -9.56 9.30
CA TRP A 547 14.17 -8.65 8.87
C TRP A 547 15.43 -9.44 8.52
N VAL A 548 15.79 -9.42 7.25
CA VAL A 548 17.00 -10.09 6.73
C VAL A 548 18.22 -9.21 7.00
N VAL A 549 19.23 -9.83 7.58
CA VAL A 549 20.54 -9.23 7.88
C VAL A 549 21.62 -10.01 7.13
N ALA A 550 22.40 -9.34 6.29
CA ALA A 550 23.48 -9.93 5.49
C ALA A 550 24.46 -8.86 4.99
N GLY A 551 25.46 -9.21 4.21
CA GLY A 551 26.44 -8.28 3.60
C GLY A 551 27.37 -7.59 4.60
N LYS A 552 28.04 -6.51 4.20
CA LYS A 552 28.94 -5.73 5.05
C LYS A 552 30.04 -6.59 5.72
N GLY A 553 30.64 -7.53 5.00
CA GLY A 553 31.66 -8.48 5.56
C GLY A 553 31.09 -9.65 6.37
N ARG A 554 29.75 -9.79 6.42
CA ARG A 554 29.07 -10.89 7.10
C ARG A 554 29.14 -12.15 6.25
N ALA A 555 29.51 -13.28 6.88
CA ALA A 555 29.82 -14.54 6.19
C ALA A 555 28.56 -15.23 5.60
N TYR A 556 27.36 -14.94 6.12
CA TYR A 556 26.11 -15.61 5.75
C TYR A 556 24.89 -14.70 5.95
N THR A 557 23.76 -15.14 5.40
CA THR A 557 22.45 -14.51 5.63
C THR A 557 21.85 -14.99 6.95
N SER A 558 21.41 -14.05 7.77
CA SER A 558 20.63 -14.31 8.99
C SER A 558 19.31 -13.57 8.96
N VAL A 559 18.37 -13.94 9.83
CA VAL A 559 17.05 -13.30 9.91
C VAL A 559 16.62 -13.08 11.35
N ILE A 560 16.09 -11.90 11.63
CA ILE A 560 15.41 -11.57 12.87
C ILE A 560 13.91 -11.70 12.61
N ILE A 561 13.25 -12.57 13.38
CA ILE A 561 11.85 -12.98 13.22
C ILE A 561 10.98 -12.32 14.29
N ILE A 562 9.87 -11.77 13.88
CA ILE A 562 8.79 -11.37 14.75
C ILE A 562 7.66 -12.38 14.62
N ILE A 563 7.38 -13.12 15.68
CA ILE A 563 6.30 -14.12 15.68
C ILE A 563 4.93 -13.46 15.61
N ASN A 564 3.95 -14.16 15.02
CA ASN A 564 2.55 -13.77 15.11
C ASN A 564 1.98 -14.24 16.45
N TYR A 565 1.93 -13.33 17.43
CA TYR A 565 1.55 -13.63 18.81
C TYR A 565 0.25 -14.40 18.93
N ASN A 566 -0.79 -13.96 18.22
CA ASN A 566 -2.11 -14.58 18.29
C ASN A 566 -2.14 -16.01 17.72
N ASN A 567 -1.47 -16.25 16.61
CA ASN A 567 -1.48 -17.55 15.95
C ASN A 567 -0.53 -18.54 16.63
N VAL A 568 0.66 -18.07 17.05
CA VAL A 568 1.62 -18.88 17.83
C VAL A 568 1.05 -19.18 19.21
N GLY A 569 0.35 -18.23 19.85
CA GLY A 569 -0.32 -18.45 21.11
C GLY A 569 -1.42 -19.52 21.04
N ARG A 570 -2.23 -19.52 19.98
CA ARG A 570 -3.22 -20.60 19.75
C ARG A 570 -2.54 -21.95 19.52
N TRP A 571 -1.47 -21.98 18.74
CA TRP A 571 -0.67 -23.18 18.50
C TRP A 571 -0.03 -23.69 19.79
N ALA A 572 0.51 -22.81 20.64
CA ALA A 572 1.07 -23.14 21.93
C ALA A 572 0.00 -23.72 22.88
N GLY A 573 -1.18 -23.10 22.95
CA GLY A 573 -2.30 -23.61 23.74
C GLY A 573 -2.73 -25.03 23.35
N GLN A 574 -2.79 -25.32 22.04
CA GLN A 574 -3.09 -26.69 21.54
C GLN A 574 -2.02 -27.73 21.94
N ARG A 575 -0.79 -27.30 22.18
CA ARG A 575 0.35 -28.14 22.60
C ARG A 575 0.65 -28.07 24.10
N ARG A 576 -0.15 -27.32 24.86
CA ARG A 576 0.04 -27.09 26.31
C ARG A 576 1.38 -26.43 26.65
N VAL A 577 1.90 -25.61 25.76
CA VAL A 577 3.08 -24.76 26.03
C VAL A 577 2.63 -23.54 26.81
N ALA A 578 3.04 -23.43 28.06
CA ALA A 578 2.66 -22.31 28.93
C ALA A 578 3.55 -21.07 28.66
N TYR A 579 2.93 -19.90 28.64
CA TYR A 579 3.60 -18.60 28.52
C TYR A 579 2.69 -17.48 29.09
N ASN A 580 3.30 -16.36 29.49
CA ASN A 580 2.58 -15.20 30.02
C ASN A 580 2.74 -13.94 29.17
N THR A 581 3.84 -13.81 28.45
CA THR A 581 4.19 -12.60 27.70
C THR A 581 4.62 -12.95 26.28
N PHE A 582 4.62 -11.93 25.40
CA PHE A 582 5.19 -12.05 24.05
C PHE A 582 6.66 -12.51 24.10
N ALA A 583 7.46 -11.86 24.94
CA ALA A 583 8.87 -12.15 25.07
C ALA A 583 9.10 -13.62 25.51
N GLU A 584 8.34 -14.11 26.51
CA GLU A 584 8.42 -15.50 26.93
C GLU A 584 8.01 -16.48 25.82
N LEU A 585 6.89 -16.21 25.12
CA LEU A 585 6.44 -17.06 24.03
C LEU A 585 7.46 -17.13 22.90
N SER A 586 8.04 -15.99 22.51
CA SER A 586 9.01 -15.92 21.40
C SER A 586 10.28 -16.71 21.69
N GLN A 587 10.65 -16.90 22.98
CA GLN A 587 11.87 -17.58 23.40
C GLN A 587 11.66 -19.05 23.76
N LYS A 588 10.44 -19.62 23.65
CA LYS A 588 10.19 -21.05 23.87
C LYS A 588 10.90 -21.91 22.81
N ALA A 589 11.50 -23.00 23.24
CA ALA A 589 12.21 -23.95 22.36
C ALA A 589 11.28 -24.47 21.24
N GLU A 590 10.05 -24.81 21.59
CA GLU A 590 9.03 -25.32 20.67
C GLU A 590 8.64 -24.28 19.61
N VAL A 591 8.70 -22.99 19.96
CA VAL A 591 8.45 -21.90 19.01
C VAL A 591 9.65 -21.69 18.08
N TYR A 592 10.86 -21.86 18.56
CA TYR A 592 12.05 -21.90 17.70
C TYR A 592 11.98 -23.04 16.68
N GLU A 593 11.62 -24.27 17.10
CA GLU A 593 11.42 -25.41 16.18
C GLU A 593 10.32 -25.13 15.15
N LEU A 594 9.24 -24.46 15.57
CA LEU A 594 8.17 -24.06 14.67
C LEU A 594 8.64 -23.06 13.60
N VAL A 595 9.40 -22.06 14.01
CA VAL A 595 9.96 -21.03 13.11
C VAL A 595 11.02 -21.64 12.19
N GLU A 596 11.87 -22.55 12.69
CA GLU A 596 12.88 -23.25 11.89
C GLU A 596 12.25 -24.01 10.71
N GLN A 597 11.12 -24.72 10.94
CA GLN A 597 10.40 -25.41 9.87
C GLN A 597 9.94 -24.45 8.75
N GLU A 598 9.56 -23.23 9.10
CA GLU A 598 9.19 -22.20 8.10
C GLU A 598 10.40 -21.66 7.35
N ILE A 599 11.54 -21.49 8.05
CA ILE A 599 12.80 -21.07 7.42
C ILE A 599 13.31 -22.19 6.49
N ASP A 600 13.28 -23.45 6.89
CA ASP A 600 13.66 -24.59 6.04
C ASP A 600 12.79 -24.67 4.77
N ARG A 601 11.50 -24.41 4.91
CA ARG A 601 10.58 -24.35 3.77
C ARG A 601 11.04 -23.33 2.72
N ILE A 602 11.41 -22.12 3.12
CA ILE A 602 11.88 -21.12 2.17
C ILE A 602 13.30 -21.39 1.69
N ASN A 603 14.19 -21.88 2.55
CA ASN A 603 15.55 -22.22 2.18
C ASN A 603 15.64 -23.27 1.06
N SER A 604 14.63 -24.16 0.98
CA SER A 604 14.53 -25.15 -0.11
C SER A 604 14.33 -24.47 -1.49
N THR A 605 13.85 -23.24 -1.53
CA THR A 605 13.58 -22.46 -2.73
C THR A 605 14.63 -21.39 -3.04
N LEU A 606 15.57 -21.15 -2.13
CA LEU A 606 16.59 -20.12 -2.24
C LEU A 606 17.91 -20.67 -2.81
N LEU A 607 18.62 -19.82 -3.55
CA LEU A 607 19.98 -20.10 -3.98
C LEU A 607 20.89 -20.35 -2.76
N PRO A 608 21.89 -21.20 -2.87
CA PRO A 608 22.76 -21.57 -1.72
C PRO A 608 23.35 -20.37 -0.97
N GLY A 609 23.83 -19.35 -1.66
CA GLY A 609 24.40 -18.14 -1.07
C GLY A 609 23.40 -17.24 -0.35
N SER A 610 22.11 -17.34 -0.69
CA SER A 610 21.03 -16.54 -0.10
C SER A 610 20.31 -17.24 1.06
N ARG A 611 20.64 -18.50 1.33
CA ARG A 611 19.96 -19.28 2.39
C ARG A 611 20.21 -18.71 3.76
N VAL A 612 19.17 -18.65 4.56
CA VAL A 612 19.24 -18.25 5.97
C VAL A 612 19.99 -19.33 6.76
N ARG A 613 21.05 -18.93 7.45
CA ARG A 613 21.89 -19.83 8.26
C ARG A 613 21.62 -19.70 9.76
N LYS A 614 21.31 -18.50 10.22
CA LYS A 614 20.97 -18.24 11.63
C LYS A 614 19.73 -17.38 11.74
N TYR A 615 19.04 -17.53 12.87
CA TYR A 615 17.86 -16.73 13.16
C TYR A 615 17.69 -16.48 14.65
N VAL A 616 16.93 -15.42 14.94
CA VAL A 616 16.55 -15.00 16.29
C VAL A 616 15.08 -14.62 16.30
N ASN A 617 14.31 -15.08 17.28
CA ASN A 617 12.99 -14.57 17.52
C ASN A 617 13.09 -13.31 18.40
N LEU A 618 12.62 -12.16 17.91
CA LEU A 618 12.63 -10.92 18.68
C LEU A 618 11.61 -10.99 19.82
N HIS A 619 11.88 -10.27 20.90
CA HIS A 619 11.07 -10.24 22.13
C HIS A 619 9.84 -9.33 22.06
N LYS A 620 9.69 -8.55 20.97
CA LYS A 620 8.58 -7.60 20.74
C LYS A 620 8.26 -7.48 19.26
N GLU A 621 7.14 -6.84 18.94
CA GLU A 621 6.85 -6.40 17.57
C GLU A 621 7.63 -5.12 17.23
N PHE A 622 7.87 -4.88 15.94
CA PHE A 622 8.39 -3.59 15.48
C PHE A 622 7.32 -2.51 15.62
N ASP A 623 7.75 -1.32 16.06
CA ASP A 623 6.88 -0.19 16.35
C ASP A 623 7.24 1.04 15.48
N PRO A 624 6.28 1.62 14.74
CA PRO A 624 6.51 2.85 13.98
C PRO A 624 6.82 4.06 14.88
N ASP A 625 6.24 4.14 16.08
CA ASP A 625 6.47 5.25 17.00
C ASP A 625 7.87 5.20 17.64
N GLU A 626 8.45 4.02 17.73
CA GLU A 626 9.85 3.83 18.10
C GLU A 626 10.82 4.02 16.91
N GLY A 627 10.32 4.37 15.73
CA GLY A 627 11.12 4.61 14.53
C GLY A 627 11.58 3.35 13.79
N GLU A 628 11.12 2.17 14.15
CA GLU A 628 11.53 0.89 13.54
C GLU A 628 10.87 0.63 12.18
N LEU A 629 9.66 1.16 12.00
CA LEU A 629 8.88 1.10 10.77
C LEU A 629 8.57 2.51 10.25
N THR A 630 8.33 2.63 8.97
CA THR A 630 7.64 3.81 8.42
C THR A 630 6.14 3.73 8.75
N ARG A 631 5.39 4.84 8.58
CA ARG A 631 3.91 4.85 8.73
C ARG A 631 3.22 3.90 7.74
N THR A 632 3.85 3.62 6.60
CA THR A 632 3.42 2.58 5.65
C THR A 632 3.91 1.17 6.02
N ARG A 633 4.42 0.99 7.24
CA ARG A 633 4.93 -0.27 7.81
C ARG A 633 6.07 -0.92 7.02
N LYS A 634 6.91 -0.13 6.36
CA LYS A 634 8.17 -0.59 5.76
C LYS A 634 9.29 -0.52 6.80
N LEU A 635 10.22 -1.49 6.80
CA LEU A 635 11.37 -1.53 7.71
C LEU A 635 12.29 -0.33 7.46
N ARG A 636 12.69 0.35 8.53
CA ARG A 636 13.72 1.40 8.51
C ARG A 636 15.08 0.75 8.80
N ARG A 637 15.64 0.09 7.78
CA ARG A 637 16.81 -0.81 7.92
C ARG A 637 17.99 -0.17 8.60
N THR A 638 18.37 1.05 8.24
CA THR A 638 19.49 1.78 8.85
C THR A 638 19.26 1.97 10.35
N PHE A 639 18.07 2.40 10.73
CA PHE A 639 17.70 2.59 12.14
C PHE A 639 17.70 1.26 12.90
N LEU A 640 17.19 0.20 12.30
CA LEU A 640 17.19 -1.13 12.91
C LEU A 640 18.61 -1.67 13.08
N GLU A 641 19.52 -1.45 12.11
CA GLU A 641 20.93 -1.84 12.23
C GLU A 641 21.65 -1.11 13.38
N GLU A 642 21.36 0.18 13.54
CA GLU A 642 21.93 0.97 14.64
C GLU A 642 21.35 0.52 16.00
N ARG A 643 20.05 0.31 16.07
CA ARG A 643 19.34 -0.06 17.30
C ARG A 643 19.71 -1.46 17.80
N TYR A 644 19.83 -2.41 16.89
CA TYR A 644 20.05 -3.81 17.19
C TYR A 644 21.51 -4.28 16.89
N HIS A 645 22.47 -3.35 16.82
CA HIS A 645 23.87 -3.66 16.46
C HIS A 645 24.48 -4.75 17.36
N GLU A 646 24.26 -4.70 18.69
CA GLU A 646 24.76 -5.70 19.63
C GLU A 646 24.20 -7.10 19.35
N LEU A 647 22.92 -7.20 18.98
CA LEU A 647 22.30 -8.47 18.59
C LEU A 647 22.90 -8.98 17.27
N ILE A 648 23.07 -8.09 16.29
CA ILE A 648 23.69 -8.45 15.01
C ILE A 648 25.12 -8.94 15.21
N ASP A 649 25.92 -8.23 15.98
CA ASP A 649 27.31 -8.61 16.30
C ASP A 649 27.37 -9.97 17.01
N ALA A 650 26.46 -10.24 17.93
CA ALA A 650 26.35 -11.53 18.61
C ALA A 650 26.02 -12.69 17.64
N ILE A 651 25.14 -12.46 16.65
CA ILE A 651 24.79 -13.46 15.63
C ILE A 651 26.04 -13.87 14.84
N TYR A 652 26.88 -12.89 14.43
CA TYR A 652 28.07 -13.14 13.62
C TYR A 652 29.34 -13.47 14.44
N ALA A 653 29.30 -13.27 15.76
CA ALA A 653 30.31 -13.74 16.68
C ALA A 653 30.05 -15.15 17.23
N ASP A 654 29.14 -15.91 16.59
CA ASP A 654 28.78 -17.29 16.94
C ASP A 654 28.29 -17.49 18.38
N LYS A 655 27.77 -16.41 19.01
CA LYS A 655 27.10 -16.54 20.31
C LYS A 655 25.79 -17.32 20.16
N THR A 656 25.44 -18.03 21.22
CA THR A 656 24.17 -18.79 21.28
C THR A 656 23.05 -18.03 21.93
N GLU A 657 23.35 -16.92 22.62
CA GLU A 657 22.39 -16.07 23.31
C GLU A 657 22.91 -14.64 23.49
N VAL A 658 22.01 -13.70 23.66
CA VAL A 658 22.35 -12.31 23.95
C VAL A 658 21.33 -11.72 24.95
N PRO A 659 21.76 -11.10 26.06
CA PRO A 659 20.87 -10.36 26.93
C PRO A 659 20.46 -9.05 26.27
N ILE A 660 19.17 -8.72 26.33
CA ILE A 660 18.62 -7.46 25.83
C ILE A 660 17.73 -6.81 26.89
N GLU A 661 17.75 -5.49 26.95
CA GLU A 661 16.83 -4.75 27.79
C GLU A 661 15.54 -4.48 27.00
N ALA A 662 14.44 -5.06 27.46
CA ALA A 662 13.12 -4.88 26.90
C ALA A 662 12.35 -3.81 27.68
N ARG A 663 11.83 -2.78 27.00
CA ARG A 663 10.84 -1.90 27.59
C ARG A 663 9.50 -2.63 27.63
N VAL A 664 8.87 -2.68 28.81
CA VAL A 664 7.57 -3.31 29.01
C VAL A 664 6.59 -2.26 29.47
N GLY A 665 5.52 -2.08 28.68
CA GLY A 665 4.36 -1.31 29.12
C GLY A 665 3.46 -2.18 30.02
N TYR A 666 3.23 -1.75 31.25
CA TYR A 666 2.27 -2.37 32.14
C TYR A 666 0.84 -1.88 31.85
N ARG A 667 -0.16 -2.70 32.18
CA ARG A 667 -1.59 -2.36 31.97
C ARG A 667 -2.04 -1.07 32.66
N ASP A 668 -1.30 -0.59 33.64
CA ASP A 668 -1.54 0.65 34.39
C ASP A 668 -0.85 1.89 33.77
N GLY A 669 -0.28 1.75 32.56
CA GLY A 669 0.38 2.83 31.83
C GLY A 669 1.84 3.09 32.24
N ARG A 670 2.36 2.39 33.26
CA ARG A 670 3.77 2.53 33.63
C ARG A 670 4.66 1.82 32.59
N MET A 671 5.80 2.44 32.25
CA MET A 671 6.86 1.83 31.47
C MET A 671 7.92 1.28 32.43
N GLY A 672 8.27 0.02 32.25
CA GLY A 672 9.36 -0.63 32.96
C GLY A 672 10.39 -1.22 31.98
N THR A 673 11.56 -1.53 32.49
CA THR A 673 12.58 -2.24 31.72
C THR A 673 12.73 -3.63 32.32
N THR A 674 12.66 -4.66 31.51
CA THR A 674 12.93 -6.03 31.92
C THR A 674 14.11 -6.58 31.11
N LYS A 675 14.99 -7.34 31.73
CA LYS A 675 16.06 -8.04 31.03
C LYS A 675 15.52 -9.37 30.51
N THR A 676 15.69 -9.62 29.25
CA THR A 676 15.37 -10.90 28.63
C THR A 676 16.57 -11.38 27.83
N THR A 677 16.70 -12.70 27.64
CA THR A 677 17.76 -13.29 26.84
C THR A 677 17.17 -13.77 25.53
N LEU A 678 17.74 -13.35 24.41
CA LEU A 678 17.37 -13.82 23.08
C LEU A 678 18.28 -14.98 22.68
N ASN A 679 17.68 -16.10 22.29
CA ASN A 679 18.41 -17.25 21.77
C ASN A 679 18.76 -17.05 20.29
N ILE A 680 19.99 -17.38 19.91
CA ILE A 680 20.46 -17.40 18.52
C ILE A 680 20.55 -18.87 18.08
N LYS A 681 19.83 -19.23 17.02
CA LYS A 681 19.77 -20.60 16.51
C LYS A 681 20.37 -20.71 15.11
N SER A 682 21.08 -21.81 14.87
CA SER A 682 21.52 -22.21 13.52
C SER A 682 20.45 -23.06 12.86
N VAL A 683 20.21 -22.86 11.58
CA VAL A 683 19.25 -23.63 10.79
C VAL A 683 19.85 -24.99 10.41
N GLY A 684 19.10 -26.07 10.63
CA GLY A 684 19.51 -27.43 10.26
C GLY A 684 20.57 -28.09 11.17
N GLY A 685 20.81 -27.54 12.37
CA GLY A 685 21.74 -28.16 13.36
C GLY A 685 23.17 -28.30 12.90
N ALA A 686 23.56 -27.75 11.75
CA ALA A 686 24.91 -27.81 11.24
C ALA A 686 25.77 -26.74 11.94
N ALA A 687 26.77 -27.19 12.72
CA ALA A 687 27.93 -26.36 12.98
C ALA A 687 28.53 -25.92 11.63
N LEU A 688 28.89 -24.64 11.54
CA LEU A 688 29.56 -24.03 10.38
C LEU A 688 30.85 -24.72 10.02
#